data_e9b6ee7f5746c3f1120f6aea58bef43f
#
_entry.id   e9b6ee7f5746c3f1120f6aea58bef43f
#
_cell.length_a   1.000
_cell.length_b   1.000
_cell.length_c   1.000
_cell.angle_alpha   90.00
_cell.angle_beta   90.00
_cell.angle_gamma   90.00
#
_symmetry.space_group_name_H-M   'P 1'
#
loop_
_entity.id
_entity.type
_entity.pdbx_description
1 polymer ?
#
loop_
_entity_poly.entity_id
_entity_poly.type
_entity_poly.pdbx_seq_one_letter_code
_entity_poly.pdbx_strand_id
1 'polypeptide(L)'
;MFSARSKRMAAMAPARPRILAQILLGVNALCFAAGAQAQDKAQDPARDPAQAEAKTGLDYTVRIDAPRNLRELLENNLDLMRWRGNARMDLEQLQRLVRVAPEQVKTLIATEGYYNPQVSAGLDTSGSKPVVRLIVEPGQPVNVTDVDIELRGFAAADKGTGSTTAPLDAAALRTTWTLPVGGRFRTADWEGAKRGLLRRVTQTRFPRAQLLDSSATVDPDKHSAVLKVVLDSGPEVRLGALKIEGLKRYPASIIENLNQIHPGDEYSEATLQALQGRLQDTGYFSTVEVSADMSSVLSEQIGDLNQGQGPQQSAATGPTTLPVLVRVSENKRKNLSLGVGFSTNTGARLQANYDDLFVFGKRMKSSVLYEQKRQSARTDFYWPTTSNGYSNSLGGGYKREDLEGQITRTTDITAKRSWGSPLLERTLTLAALTEQITIEGDTEPTSRVKSVPLTFSITKRALDSLVLPTRGYVANAQIGGALLPVLTDEKFVRLYLHGVAYKPVGPSGTLIVRGEFGAVGSADKSGVPSTFLFRAGGDQSVRGYAYQELGVPVGSAITGGRYLFTASAEYDWWFKPPYGAAIFYDAGNAADNFSDLKPKVGYGIGARWRSPVGPLAVDVAYGQAVKKVRLHFSLGFTF
;
A
#
# COMPACT_ATOMS: atom_id res chain seq x y z
N MET A 1 82.21 13.42 10.73
CA MET A 1 81.97 13.61 12.18
C MET A 1 80.47 13.43 12.43
N PHE A 2 80.11 12.56 13.38
CA PHE A 2 78.80 12.22 13.96
C PHE A 2 77.84 11.48 13.04
N SER A 3 77.57 10.31 13.20
CA SER A 3 77.34 9.28 14.26
C SER A 3 75.90 8.72 14.05
N ALA A 4 75.88 7.42 13.75
CA ALA A 4 74.66 6.59 13.56
C ALA A 4 73.85 6.44 14.87
N ARG A 5 72.55 6.33 14.76
CA ARG A 5 71.73 5.53 15.72
C ARG A 5 70.62 4.80 14.98
N SER A 6 70.81 3.51 14.87
CA SER A 6 69.79 2.52 14.49
C SER A 6 68.69 2.46 15.56
N LYS A 7 67.43 2.48 15.18
CA LYS A 7 66.33 1.96 16.00
C LYS A 7 65.61 0.84 15.25
N ARG A 8 65.67 -0.33 15.85
CA ARG A 8 64.96 -1.55 15.46
C ARG A 8 63.44 -1.29 15.46
N MET A 9 62.77 -1.57 14.36
CA MET A 9 61.33 -1.74 14.31
C MET A 9 60.99 -3.19 14.62
N ALA A 10 60.28 -3.40 15.73
CA ALA A 10 59.69 -4.68 16.10
C ALA A 10 58.47 -4.98 15.21
N ALA A 11 58.44 -6.17 14.65
CA ALA A 11 57.33 -6.69 13.89
C ALA A 11 56.13 -6.95 14.81
N MET A 12 55.02 -6.29 14.56
CA MET A 12 53.69 -6.61 15.14
C MET A 12 52.95 -7.59 14.23
N ALA A 13 52.67 -8.75 14.79
CA ALA A 13 51.82 -9.77 14.17
C ALA A 13 50.34 -9.33 14.07
N PRO A 14 49.58 -9.79 13.08
CA PRO A 14 48.19 -9.37 12.93
C PRO A 14 47.28 -10.02 13.97
N ALA A 15 46.52 -9.20 14.69
CA ALA A 15 45.47 -9.62 15.62
C ALA A 15 44.27 -10.19 14.84
N ARG A 16 43.86 -11.39 15.20
CA ARG A 16 42.67 -12.07 14.69
C ARG A 16 41.39 -11.43 15.25
N PRO A 17 40.35 -11.25 14.47
CA PRO A 17 39.09 -10.66 14.95
C PRO A 17 38.25 -11.71 15.72
N ARG A 18 38.14 -11.51 17.02
CA ARG A 18 37.23 -12.27 17.92
C ARG A 18 36.06 -11.39 18.42
N ILE A 19 35.50 -10.51 17.61
CA ILE A 19 34.41 -9.59 18.00
C ILE A 19 33.06 -9.88 17.32
N LEU A 20 32.97 -10.80 16.36
CA LEU A 20 31.72 -11.03 15.64
C LEU A 20 30.75 -12.01 16.31
N ALA A 21 31.13 -12.67 17.40
CA ALA A 21 30.26 -13.66 18.07
C ALA A 21 29.44 -13.11 19.24
N GLN A 22 29.66 -11.88 19.69
CA GLN A 22 28.94 -11.31 20.83
C GLN A 22 27.82 -10.33 20.46
N ILE A 23 27.70 -9.91 19.20
CA ILE A 23 26.65 -8.98 18.76
C ILE A 23 25.34 -9.72 18.38
N LEU A 24 25.39 -11.03 18.07
CA LEU A 24 24.18 -11.81 17.76
C LEU A 24 23.41 -12.32 18.99
N LEU A 25 23.94 -12.22 20.18
CA LEU A 25 23.27 -12.62 21.44
C LEU A 25 22.63 -11.45 22.19
N GLY A 26 22.92 -10.20 21.80
CA GLY A 26 22.40 -8.99 22.46
C GLY A 26 21.04 -8.51 21.97
N VAL A 27 20.55 -8.99 20.81
CA VAL A 27 19.28 -8.52 20.21
C VAL A 27 18.06 -9.29 20.70
N ASN A 28 18.25 -10.48 21.30
CA ASN A 28 17.13 -11.27 21.85
C ASN A 28 16.76 -10.94 23.31
N ALA A 29 17.48 -10.03 23.98
CA ALA A 29 17.21 -9.69 25.38
C ALA A 29 16.45 -8.36 25.57
N LEU A 30 16.17 -7.59 24.50
CA LEU A 30 15.53 -6.27 24.59
C LEU A 30 14.03 -6.25 24.24
N CYS A 31 13.44 -7.37 23.84
CA CYS A 31 11.99 -7.46 23.55
C CYS A 31 11.13 -8.08 24.66
N PHE A 32 11.70 -8.41 25.84
CA PHE A 32 10.94 -9.03 26.94
C PHE A 32 10.86 -8.19 28.23
N ALA A 33 11.26 -6.92 28.23
CA ALA A 33 11.28 -6.08 29.43
C ALA A 33 10.36 -4.85 29.39
N ALA A 34 9.21 -4.91 28.70
CA ALA A 34 8.22 -3.84 28.72
C ALA A 34 6.81 -4.37 29.02
N GLY A 35 6.66 -5.12 30.12
CA GLY A 35 5.36 -5.69 30.47
C GLY A 35 5.22 -6.10 31.94
N ALA A 36 5.86 -5.40 32.86
CA ALA A 36 5.65 -5.68 34.29
C ALA A 36 6.06 -4.45 35.13
N GLN A 37 5.16 -3.49 35.30
CA GLN A 37 5.12 -2.61 36.47
C GLN A 37 3.81 -1.83 36.46
N ALA A 38 2.85 -2.28 37.22
CA ALA A 38 1.91 -1.53 38.03
C ALA A 38 0.91 -2.48 38.72
N GLN A 39 1.27 -3.01 39.85
CA GLN A 39 0.30 -3.36 40.88
C GLN A 39 0.95 -3.11 42.24
N ASP A 40 0.52 -2.00 42.80
CA ASP A 40 0.86 -1.61 44.15
C ASP A 40 0.08 -2.45 45.16
N LYS A 41 0.77 -2.85 46.24
CA LYS A 41 0.24 -3.64 47.32
C LYS A 41 -0.63 -2.79 48.23
N ALA A 42 -1.89 -3.17 48.37
CA ALA A 42 -2.63 -2.93 49.61
C ALA A 42 -2.80 -4.27 50.33
N GLN A 43 -2.11 -4.40 51.43
CA GLN A 43 -2.36 -5.46 52.42
C GLN A 43 -3.63 -5.12 53.22
N ASP A 44 -4.55 -6.04 53.31
CA ASP A 44 -5.56 -6.08 54.38
C ASP A 44 -5.78 -7.53 54.84
N PRO A 45 -6.06 -7.74 56.15
CA PRO A 45 -5.70 -8.96 56.85
C PRO A 45 -6.80 -10.03 56.85
N ALA A 46 -6.30 -11.26 56.95
CA ALA A 46 -6.97 -12.46 57.47
C ALA A 46 -8.50 -12.61 57.22
N ARG A 47 -8.83 -13.41 56.22
CA ARG A 47 -10.08 -14.18 56.21
C ARG A 47 -9.74 -15.67 56.04
N ASP A 48 -10.27 -16.43 56.98
CA ASP A 48 -10.28 -17.89 57.03
C ASP A 48 -10.58 -18.54 55.66
N PRO A 49 -9.90 -19.62 55.29
CA PRO A 49 -10.29 -20.41 54.12
C PRO A 49 -11.43 -21.38 54.52
N ALA A 50 -12.64 -20.84 54.70
CA ALA A 50 -13.82 -21.68 54.65
C ALA A 50 -14.14 -21.94 53.17
N GLN A 51 -14.03 -23.17 52.77
CA GLN A 51 -14.39 -23.80 51.50
C GLN A 51 -15.64 -23.15 50.87
N ALA A 52 -15.47 -22.23 49.94
CA ALA A 52 -16.50 -21.95 48.94
C ALA A 52 -16.33 -23.02 47.84
N GLU A 53 -17.05 -24.13 47.97
CA GLU A 53 -17.35 -25.02 46.84
C GLU A 53 -17.88 -24.11 45.71
N ALA A 54 -17.08 -23.93 44.65
CA ALA A 54 -17.53 -23.29 43.42
C ALA A 54 -18.69 -24.16 42.92
N LYS A 55 -19.94 -23.71 43.13
CA LYS A 55 -21.12 -24.32 42.52
C LYS A 55 -20.90 -24.30 41.00
N THR A 56 -20.40 -25.37 40.44
CA THR A 56 -20.39 -25.62 39.02
C THR A 56 -21.85 -25.72 38.60
N GLY A 57 -22.32 -24.73 37.83
CA GLY A 57 -23.67 -24.74 37.27
C GLY A 57 -23.90 -26.01 36.44
N LEU A 58 -25.16 -26.33 36.19
CA LEU A 58 -25.56 -27.49 35.39
C LEU A 58 -24.88 -27.45 34.00
N ASP A 59 -24.02 -28.46 33.73
CA ASP A 59 -23.43 -28.63 32.40
C ASP A 59 -24.38 -29.44 31.51
N TYR A 60 -24.69 -28.93 30.34
CA TYR A 60 -25.59 -29.55 29.36
C TYR A 60 -25.04 -29.43 27.94
N THR A 61 -25.54 -30.27 27.05
CA THR A 61 -25.17 -30.28 25.62
C THR A 61 -26.36 -29.85 24.77
N VAL A 62 -26.14 -29.02 23.77
CA VAL A 62 -27.15 -28.62 22.80
C VAL A 62 -26.80 -29.26 21.45
N ARG A 63 -27.73 -30.00 20.88
CA ARG A 63 -27.65 -30.55 19.51
C ARG A 63 -28.68 -29.86 18.64
N ILE A 64 -28.18 -29.16 17.62
CA ILE A 64 -29.01 -28.41 16.66
C ILE A 64 -29.03 -29.20 15.35
N ASP A 65 -30.17 -29.71 14.98
CA ASP A 65 -30.44 -30.34 13.70
C ASP A 65 -31.10 -29.29 12.78
N ALA A 66 -30.28 -28.67 11.97
CA ALA A 66 -30.65 -27.56 11.07
C ALA A 66 -29.74 -27.57 9.85
N PRO A 67 -30.15 -27.00 8.71
CA PRO A 67 -29.28 -26.75 7.55
C PRO A 67 -28.00 -26.00 7.96
N ARG A 68 -26.89 -26.33 7.31
CA ARG A 68 -25.54 -25.85 7.71
C ARG A 68 -25.46 -24.32 7.83
N ASN A 69 -26.08 -23.60 6.93
CA ASN A 69 -26.11 -22.12 6.90
C ASN A 69 -26.91 -21.49 8.06
N LEU A 70 -27.88 -22.20 8.64
CA LEU A 70 -28.66 -21.73 9.79
C LEU A 70 -28.07 -22.18 11.12
N ARG A 71 -27.36 -23.31 11.14
CA ARG A 71 -26.77 -23.86 12.34
C ARG A 71 -25.79 -22.88 13.00
N GLU A 72 -24.90 -22.29 12.23
CA GLU A 72 -23.94 -21.31 12.74
C GLU A 72 -24.63 -20.06 13.33
N LEU A 73 -25.68 -19.56 12.68
CA LEU A 73 -26.50 -18.47 13.20
C LEU A 73 -27.11 -18.84 14.57
N LEU A 74 -27.68 -20.04 14.69
CA LEU A 74 -28.32 -20.50 15.91
C LEU A 74 -27.31 -20.77 17.03
N GLU A 75 -26.17 -21.37 16.71
CA GLU A 75 -25.09 -21.63 17.68
C GLU A 75 -24.54 -20.34 18.30
N ASN A 76 -24.46 -19.25 17.49
CA ASN A 76 -23.93 -17.98 17.95
C ASN A 76 -24.93 -17.10 18.71
N ASN A 77 -26.26 -17.30 18.50
CA ASN A 77 -27.26 -16.34 18.98
C ASN A 77 -28.30 -16.91 19.95
N LEU A 78 -28.44 -18.25 20.07
CA LEU A 78 -29.40 -18.85 21.01
C LEU A 78 -28.97 -18.66 22.45
N ASP A 79 -29.93 -18.32 23.31
CA ASP A 79 -29.67 -18.24 24.75
C ASP A 79 -29.22 -19.59 25.35
N LEU A 80 -29.73 -20.72 24.85
CA LEU A 80 -29.24 -22.05 25.18
C LEU A 80 -27.74 -22.22 24.97
N MET A 81 -27.14 -21.53 24.01
CA MET A 81 -25.70 -21.57 23.76
C MET A 81 -24.95 -20.55 24.62
N ARG A 82 -25.52 -19.38 24.84
CA ARG A 82 -24.91 -18.28 25.63
C ARG A 82 -24.83 -18.62 27.13
N TRP A 83 -25.79 -19.37 27.67
CA TRP A 83 -25.85 -19.72 29.08
C TRP A 83 -25.11 -21.02 29.42
N ARG A 84 -24.50 -21.69 28.43
CA ARG A 84 -23.68 -22.87 28.65
C ARG A 84 -22.48 -22.56 29.55
N GLY A 85 -22.31 -23.35 30.61
CA GLY A 85 -21.21 -23.18 31.58
C GLY A 85 -21.43 -22.03 32.59
N ASN A 86 -22.63 -21.42 32.65
CA ASN A 86 -22.93 -20.42 33.65
C ASN A 86 -23.15 -21.07 35.04
N ALA A 87 -22.46 -20.58 36.07
CA ALA A 87 -22.52 -21.09 37.43
C ALA A 87 -23.91 -21.03 38.09
N ARG A 88 -24.83 -20.25 37.53
CA ARG A 88 -26.20 -20.08 38.03
C ARG A 88 -27.23 -20.95 37.28
N MET A 89 -26.77 -21.79 36.33
CA MET A 89 -27.66 -22.65 35.57
C MET A 89 -28.10 -23.81 36.41
N ASP A 90 -29.42 -24.02 36.53
CA ASP A 90 -30.05 -25.17 37.13
C ASP A 90 -31.01 -25.84 36.13
N LEU A 91 -31.60 -26.96 36.55
CA LEU A 91 -32.49 -27.74 35.68
C LEU A 91 -33.79 -26.98 35.36
N GLU A 92 -34.30 -26.20 36.28
CA GLU A 92 -35.53 -25.42 36.07
C GLU A 92 -35.30 -24.31 35.05
N GLN A 93 -34.17 -23.61 35.17
CA GLN A 93 -33.75 -22.60 34.18
C GLN A 93 -33.52 -23.23 32.81
N LEU A 94 -32.89 -24.40 32.74
CA LEU A 94 -32.69 -25.10 31.48
C LEU A 94 -34.03 -25.46 30.83
N GLN A 95 -34.99 -25.99 31.62
CA GLN A 95 -36.35 -26.30 31.13
C GLN A 95 -37.07 -25.05 30.62
N ARG A 96 -36.89 -23.88 31.26
CA ARG A 96 -37.43 -22.59 30.80
C ARG A 96 -36.82 -22.21 29.48
N LEU A 97 -35.48 -22.25 29.33
CA LEU A 97 -34.80 -21.95 28.09
C LEU A 97 -35.24 -22.87 26.94
N VAL A 98 -35.38 -24.18 27.21
CA VAL A 98 -35.86 -25.14 26.20
C VAL A 98 -37.28 -24.82 25.75
N ARG A 99 -38.16 -24.37 26.64
CA ARG A 99 -39.53 -23.99 26.29
C ARG A 99 -39.60 -22.74 25.41
N VAL A 100 -38.71 -21.79 25.61
CA VAL A 100 -38.66 -20.52 24.82
C VAL A 100 -37.87 -20.67 23.52
N ALA A 101 -36.98 -21.65 23.46
CA ALA A 101 -36.07 -21.83 22.32
C ALA A 101 -36.77 -21.92 20.95
N PRO A 102 -37.94 -22.60 20.78
CA PRO A 102 -38.61 -22.64 19.48
C PRO A 102 -38.98 -21.24 18.94
N GLU A 103 -39.51 -20.35 19.77
CA GLU A 103 -39.88 -19.00 19.38
C GLU A 103 -38.62 -18.13 19.10
N GLN A 104 -37.57 -18.31 19.87
CA GLN A 104 -36.29 -17.65 19.62
C GLN A 104 -35.68 -18.12 18.30
N VAL A 105 -35.72 -19.43 17.99
CA VAL A 105 -35.27 -19.96 16.71
C VAL A 105 -36.08 -19.36 15.54
N LYS A 106 -37.43 -19.34 15.64
CA LYS A 106 -38.31 -18.75 14.63
C LYS A 106 -37.93 -17.30 14.35
N THR A 107 -37.73 -16.49 15.39
CA THR A 107 -37.34 -15.10 15.27
C THR A 107 -35.97 -14.95 14.60
N LEU A 108 -34.98 -15.76 14.96
CA LEU A 108 -33.65 -15.72 14.37
C LEU A 108 -33.66 -16.11 12.88
N ILE A 109 -34.33 -17.23 12.51
CA ILE A 109 -34.32 -17.67 11.12
C ILE A 109 -35.24 -16.85 10.21
N ALA A 110 -36.21 -16.10 10.78
CA ALA A 110 -36.99 -15.11 10.02
C ALA A 110 -36.07 -14.02 9.44
N THR A 111 -34.99 -13.64 10.12
CA THR A 111 -33.99 -12.68 9.58
C THR A 111 -33.29 -13.22 8.34
N GLU A 112 -33.25 -14.55 8.18
CA GLU A 112 -32.71 -15.27 7.04
C GLU A 112 -33.76 -15.58 5.97
N GLY A 113 -34.99 -15.08 6.13
CA GLY A 113 -36.09 -15.21 5.16
C GLY A 113 -36.96 -16.46 5.33
N TYR A 114 -36.89 -17.16 6.45
CA TYR A 114 -37.73 -18.31 6.75
C TYR A 114 -38.78 -17.93 7.79
N TYR A 115 -40.03 -17.73 7.37
CA TYR A 115 -41.11 -17.20 8.20
C TYR A 115 -42.06 -18.25 8.73
N ASN A 116 -42.17 -19.43 8.07
CA ASN A 116 -43.04 -20.55 8.49
C ASN A 116 -42.23 -21.82 8.85
N PRO A 117 -41.25 -21.73 9.77
CA PRO A 117 -40.46 -22.89 10.15
C PRO A 117 -41.23 -23.79 11.12
N GLN A 118 -40.98 -25.09 11.05
CA GLN A 118 -41.35 -26.03 12.10
C GLN A 118 -40.15 -26.24 13.02
N VAL A 119 -40.36 -25.95 14.30
CA VAL A 119 -39.28 -26.04 15.31
C VAL A 119 -39.77 -26.86 16.50
N SER A 120 -39.04 -27.90 16.83
CA SER A 120 -39.28 -28.69 18.03
C SER A 120 -38.04 -28.67 18.96
N ALA A 121 -38.29 -28.60 20.25
CA ALA A 121 -37.27 -28.64 21.28
C ALA A 121 -37.55 -29.76 22.27
N GLY A 122 -36.60 -30.62 22.54
CA GLY A 122 -36.68 -31.72 23.51
C GLY A 122 -35.52 -31.64 24.49
N LEU A 123 -35.81 -32.01 25.76
CA LEU A 123 -34.82 -32.16 26.82
C LEU A 123 -34.77 -33.62 27.26
N ASP A 124 -33.60 -34.21 27.08
CA ASP A 124 -33.32 -35.58 27.56
C ASP A 124 -32.43 -35.49 28.79
N THR A 125 -32.96 -35.95 29.92
CA THR A 125 -32.30 -35.98 31.23
C THR A 125 -31.94 -37.40 31.69
N SER A 126 -32.08 -38.40 30.82
CA SER A 126 -31.82 -39.82 31.17
C SER A 126 -30.32 -40.14 31.31
N GLY A 127 -29.45 -39.31 30.76
CA GLY A 127 -27.99 -39.49 30.82
C GLY A 127 -27.32 -38.74 31.95
N SER A 128 -26.01 -38.89 32.07
CA SER A 128 -25.17 -38.19 33.07
C SER A 128 -25.13 -36.65 32.87
N LYS A 129 -25.42 -36.18 31.67
CA LYS A 129 -25.56 -34.77 31.33
C LYS A 129 -26.83 -34.55 30.52
N PRO A 130 -27.66 -33.53 30.84
CA PRO A 130 -28.81 -33.19 30.03
C PRO A 130 -28.44 -32.87 28.60
N VAL A 131 -29.22 -33.35 27.64
CA VAL A 131 -29.06 -33.09 26.22
C VAL A 131 -30.30 -32.37 25.68
N VAL A 132 -30.13 -31.15 25.21
CA VAL A 132 -31.18 -30.41 24.50
C VAL A 132 -31.07 -30.73 23.01
N ARG A 133 -32.17 -31.20 22.43
CA ARG A 133 -32.28 -31.44 20.97
C ARG A 133 -33.21 -30.40 20.37
N LEU A 134 -32.69 -29.63 19.41
CA LEU A 134 -33.46 -28.69 18.61
C LEU A 134 -33.50 -29.21 17.17
N ILE A 135 -34.70 -29.46 16.67
CA ILE A 135 -34.92 -29.87 15.28
C ILE A 135 -35.59 -28.68 14.58
N VAL A 136 -34.97 -28.21 13.51
CA VAL A 136 -35.39 -27.01 12.76
C VAL A 136 -35.59 -27.35 11.29
N GLU A 137 -36.86 -27.38 10.87
CA GLU A 137 -37.29 -27.51 9.49
C GLU A 137 -37.67 -26.11 8.99
N PRO A 138 -36.79 -25.40 8.26
CA PRO A 138 -36.99 -23.99 7.93
C PRO A 138 -38.10 -23.75 6.93
N GLY A 139 -38.49 -24.77 6.15
CA GLY A 139 -39.46 -24.63 5.07
C GLY A 139 -38.85 -23.88 3.86
N GLN A 140 -39.77 -23.33 3.01
CA GLN A 140 -39.36 -22.53 1.85
C GLN A 140 -39.00 -21.10 2.25
N PRO A 141 -37.93 -20.52 1.70
CA PRO A 141 -37.60 -19.13 1.95
C PRO A 141 -38.53 -18.17 1.21
N VAL A 142 -38.73 -17.00 1.77
CA VAL A 142 -39.45 -15.90 1.12
C VAL A 142 -38.52 -15.25 0.08
N ASN A 143 -39.02 -15.02 -1.12
CA ASN A 143 -38.30 -14.35 -2.20
C ASN A 143 -38.92 -12.99 -2.50
N VAL A 144 -38.11 -12.05 -2.99
CA VAL A 144 -38.55 -10.74 -3.43
C VAL A 144 -39.33 -10.90 -4.72
N THR A 145 -40.58 -10.46 -4.75
CA THR A 145 -41.47 -10.53 -5.94
C THR A 145 -41.61 -9.19 -6.64
N ASP A 146 -41.45 -8.09 -5.90
CA ASP A 146 -41.52 -6.75 -6.48
C ASP A 146 -40.62 -5.79 -5.71
N VAL A 147 -40.05 -4.79 -6.42
CA VAL A 147 -39.21 -3.74 -5.90
C VAL A 147 -39.65 -2.38 -6.45
N ASP A 148 -40.31 -1.60 -5.64
CA ASP A 148 -40.73 -0.23 -5.95
C ASP A 148 -39.76 0.78 -5.34
N ILE A 149 -39.02 1.51 -6.17
CA ILE A 149 -38.15 2.60 -5.79
C ILE A 149 -38.71 3.90 -6.32
N GLU A 150 -39.35 4.66 -5.43
CA GLU A 150 -39.88 5.99 -5.71
C GLU A 150 -38.79 7.02 -5.47
N LEU A 151 -38.53 7.86 -6.47
CA LEU A 151 -37.53 8.93 -6.41
C LEU A 151 -38.23 10.30 -6.37
N ARG A 152 -37.98 11.08 -5.34
CA ARG A 152 -38.52 12.44 -5.17
C ARG A 152 -37.40 13.47 -5.27
N GLY A 153 -37.68 14.64 -5.83
CA GLY A 153 -36.74 15.76 -5.91
C GLY A 153 -35.64 15.64 -6.96
N PHE A 154 -35.53 14.51 -7.65
CA PHE A 154 -34.53 14.33 -8.73
C PHE A 154 -35.01 15.11 -9.98
N ALA A 155 -34.59 16.35 -10.13
CA ALA A 155 -34.90 17.13 -11.33
C ALA A 155 -34.35 16.43 -12.58
N ALA A 156 -35.13 16.44 -13.68
CA ALA A 156 -34.65 16.01 -14.97
C ALA A 156 -33.41 16.85 -15.35
N ALA A 157 -32.33 16.19 -15.76
CA ALA A 157 -31.11 16.88 -16.17
C ALA A 157 -31.43 17.90 -17.26
N ASP A 158 -31.16 19.16 -16.97
CA ASP A 158 -31.26 20.24 -17.97
C ASP A 158 -30.26 19.95 -19.08
N LYS A 159 -30.78 19.75 -20.29
CA LYS A 159 -30.01 19.41 -21.49
C LYS A 159 -29.08 20.54 -21.99
N GLY A 160 -28.88 21.61 -21.19
CA GLY A 160 -28.27 22.86 -21.61
C GLY A 160 -26.92 23.24 -21.00
N THR A 161 -26.49 22.62 -19.93
CA THR A 161 -25.18 22.94 -19.30
C THR A 161 -24.27 21.74 -19.41
N GLY A 162 -23.12 21.90 -20.05
CA GLY A 162 -22.14 20.87 -20.40
C GLY A 162 -21.60 20.02 -19.22
N SER A 163 -22.50 19.39 -18.49
CA SER A 163 -22.18 18.41 -17.46
C SER A 163 -21.69 17.13 -18.12
N THR A 164 -20.46 16.73 -17.81
CA THR A 164 -19.84 15.48 -18.28
C THR A 164 -20.28 14.26 -17.46
N THR A 165 -21.11 14.46 -16.43
CA THR A 165 -21.57 13.38 -15.55
C THR A 165 -22.95 12.92 -16.00
N ALA A 166 -23.10 11.61 -16.28
CA ALA A 166 -24.37 11.02 -16.64
C ALA A 166 -25.43 11.35 -15.58
N PRO A 167 -26.66 11.74 -15.96
CA PRO A 167 -27.73 12.02 -15.02
C PRO A 167 -27.95 10.78 -14.14
N LEU A 168 -28.18 10.99 -12.83
CA LEU A 168 -28.66 9.94 -11.95
C LEU A 168 -30.05 9.54 -12.44
N ASP A 169 -30.11 8.58 -13.37
CA ASP A 169 -31.33 8.05 -13.91
C ASP A 169 -31.94 7.07 -12.90
N ALA A 170 -33.24 7.18 -12.67
CA ALA A 170 -33.99 6.24 -11.86
C ALA A 170 -33.80 4.79 -12.33
N ALA A 171 -33.69 4.57 -13.63
CA ALA A 171 -33.37 3.27 -14.18
C ALA A 171 -31.96 2.78 -13.79
N ALA A 172 -30.98 3.66 -13.84
CA ALA A 172 -29.61 3.34 -13.40
C ALA A 172 -29.51 3.02 -11.89
N LEU A 173 -30.30 3.72 -11.06
CA LEU A 173 -30.37 3.41 -9.62
C LEU A 173 -31.04 2.06 -9.36
N ARG A 174 -32.10 1.73 -10.10
CA ARG A 174 -32.75 0.41 -10.02
C ARG A 174 -31.85 -0.73 -10.47
N THR A 175 -31.05 -0.56 -11.52
CA THR A 175 -30.09 -1.59 -11.97
C THR A 175 -28.99 -1.87 -10.97
N THR A 176 -28.73 -0.95 -10.05
CA THR A 176 -27.68 -1.07 -9.01
C THR A 176 -28.23 -1.54 -7.67
N TRP A 177 -29.54 -1.79 -7.60
CA TRP A 177 -30.16 -2.35 -6.42
C TRP A 177 -29.67 -3.77 -6.16
N THR A 178 -29.14 -4.03 -4.96
CA THR A 178 -28.43 -5.27 -4.65
C THR A 178 -29.33 -6.44 -4.23
N LEU A 179 -30.63 -6.18 -4.02
CA LEU A 179 -31.63 -7.20 -3.68
C LEU A 179 -32.68 -7.30 -4.78
N PRO A 180 -32.38 -7.97 -5.92
CA PRO A 180 -33.25 -8.00 -7.11
C PRO A 180 -34.48 -8.87 -6.88
N VAL A 181 -35.48 -8.69 -7.76
CA VAL A 181 -36.62 -9.59 -7.87
C VAL A 181 -36.14 -11.03 -8.14
N GLY A 182 -36.74 -11.99 -7.45
CA GLY A 182 -36.32 -13.40 -7.41
C GLY A 182 -35.26 -13.70 -6.36
N GLY A 183 -34.59 -12.70 -5.81
CA GLY A 183 -33.61 -12.85 -4.74
C GLY A 183 -34.30 -13.25 -3.40
N ARG A 184 -33.63 -14.05 -2.61
CA ARG A 184 -34.12 -14.42 -1.27
C ARG A 184 -34.15 -13.18 -0.37
N PHE A 185 -35.28 -12.97 0.32
CA PHE A 185 -35.41 -11.87 1.26
C PHE A 185 -34.69 -12.18 2.58
N ARG A 186 -33.64 -11.41 2.89
CA ARG A 186 -32.92 -11.45 4.18
C ARG A 186 -32.87 -10.04 4.74
N THR A 187 -33.10 -9.92 6.05
CA THR A 187 -33.06 -8.61 6.70
C THR A 187 -31.72 -7.87 6.48
N ALA A 188 -30.62 -8.60 6.56
CA ALA A 188 -29.29 -8.02 6.33
C ALA A 188 -29.11 -7.49 4.90
N ASP A 189 -29.61 -8.20 3.89
CA ASP A 189 -29.55 -7.80 2.48
C ASP A 189 -30.47 -6.60 2.20
N TRP A 190 -31.66 -6.57 2.82
CA TRP A 190 -32.57 -5.45 2.78
C TRP A 190 -31.94 -4.17 3.35
N GLU A 191 -31.36 -4.24 4.56
CA GLU A 191 -30.68 -3.11 5.18
C GLU A 191 -29.43 -2.71 4.38
N GLY A 192 -28.71 -3.71 3.81
CA GLY A 192 -27.56 -3.48 2.93
C GLY A 192 -27.94 -2.75 1.64
N ALA A 193 -29.05 -3.17 1.01
CA ALA A 193 -29.57 -2.57 -0.23
C ALA A 193 -29.99 -1.10 -0.02
N LYS A 194 -30.71 -0.80 1.05
CA LYS A 194 -31.09 0.57 1.42
C LYS A 194 -29.87 1.46 1.65
N ARG A 195 -28.92 1.00 2.46
CA ARG A 195 -27.67 1.74 2.72
C ARG A 195 -26.85 1.93 1.45
N GLY A 196 -26.80 0.92 0.58
CA GLY A 196 -26.10 0.98 -0.69
C GLY A 196 -26.70 2.01 -1.65
N LEU A 197 -28.03 2.05 -1.76
CA LEU A 197 -28.76 3.02 -2.56
C LEU A 197 -28.51 4.45 -2.06
N LEU A 198 -28.74 4.69 -0.77
CA LEU A 198 -28.52 6.00 -0.16
C LEU A 198 -27.08 6.49 -0.32
N ARG A 199 -26.09 5.64 -0.01
CA ARG A 199 -24.67 5.97 -0.18
C ARG A 199 -24.34 6.39 -1.59
N ARG A 200 -24.83 5.68 -2.62
CA ARG A 200 -24.56 6.01 -4.01
C ARG A 200 -25.06 7.40 -4.38
N VAL A 201 -26.22 7.79 -3.87
CA VAL A 201 -26.80 9.11 -4.15
C VAL A 201 -26.07 10.19 -3.36
N THR A 202 -25.77 9.96 -2.08
CA THR A 202 -25.11 10.95 -1.22
C THR A 202 -23.63 11.19 -1.59
N GLN A 203 -22.99 10.27 -2.29
CA GLN A 203 -21.62 10.43 -2.78
C GLN A 203 -21.50 11.37 -3.99
N THR A 204 -22.62 11.74 -4.61
CA THR A 204 -22.67 12.59 -5.80
C THR A 204 -23.56 13.81 -5.52
N ARG A 205 -24.01 14.49 -6.52
CA ARG A 205 -24.77 15.77 -6.54
C ARG A 205 -25.73 16.00 -5.35
N PHE A 206 -26.19 14.95 -4.67
CA PHE A 206 -27.22 15.00 -3.63
C PHE A 206 -26.73 14.48 -2.27
N PRO A 207 -25.73 15.13 -1.64
CA PRO A 207 -25.17 14.66 -0.36
C PRO A 207 -26.18 14.73 0.81
N ARG A 208 -27.32 15.40 0.63
CA ARG A 208 -28.41 15.52 1.59
C ARG A 208 -29.58 14.59 1.32
N ALA A 209 -29.43 13.64 0.38
CA ALA A 209 -30.46 12.65 0.10
C ALA A 209 -30.76 11.81 1.35
N GLN A 210 -32.04 11.48 1.53
CA GLN A 210 -32.53 10.69 2.66
C GLN A 210 -33.61 9.71 2.24
N LEU A 211 -33.76 8.64 3.00
CA LEU A 211 -34.87 7.72 2.87
C LEU A 211 -36.05 8.29 3.67
N LEU A 212 -37.12 8.68 2.98
CA LEU A 212 -38.35 9.17 3.61
C LEU A 212 -39.19 8.02 4.15
N ASP A 213 -39.24 6.92 3.42
CA ASP A 213 -39.97 5.72 3.80
C ASP A 213 -39.29 4.47 3.24
N SER A 214 -39.36 3.38 3.99
CA SER A 214 -38.94 2.09 3.50
C SER A 214 -39.72 0.97 4.18
N SER A 215 -40.40 0.15 3.41
CA SER A 215 -41.18 -0.97 3.92
C SER A 215 -40.90 -2.26 3.16
N ALA A 216 -40.96 -3.37 3.86
CA ALA A 216 -40.91 -4.70 3.29
C ALA A 216 -42.15 -5.46 3.77
N THR A 217 -43.09 -5.69 2.87
CA THR A 217 -44.29 -6.45 3.15
C THR A 217 -44.07 -7.90 2.79
N VAL A 218 -44.06 -8.76 3.81
CA VAL A 218 -43.80 -10.20 3.67
C VAL A 218 -45.11 -10.95 3.81
N ASP A 219 -45.41 -11.81 2.83
CA ASP A 219 -46.52 -12.78 2.84
C ASP A 219 -45.90 -14.20 3.00
N PRO A 220 -45.90 -14.75 4.24
CA PRO A 220 -45.29 -16.05 4.51
C PRO A 220 -45.96 -17.22 3.78
N ASP A 221 -47.27 -17.11 3.52
CA ASP A 221 -48.04 -18.19 2.86
C ASP A 221 -47.77 -18.27 1.38
N LYS A 222 -47.55 -17.11 0.74
CA LYS A 222 -47.14 -17.01 -0.66
C LYS A 222 -45.63 -17.04 -0.88
N HIS A 223 -44.84 -17.13 0.18
CA HIS A 223 -43.38 -17.03 0.14
C HIS A 223 -42.87 -15.81 -0.65
N SER A 224 -43.55 -14.68 -0.51
CA SER A 224 -43.31 -13.46 -1.30
C SER A 224 -42.97 -12.26 -0.39
N ALA A 225 -42.11 -11.38 -0.87
CA ALA A 225 -41.85 -10.08 -0.28
C ALA A 225 -41.93 -8.97 -1.32
N VAL A 226 -42.70 -7.91 -1.00
CA VAL A 226 -42.76 -6.67 -1.78
C VAL A 226 -41.99 -5.60 -1.07
N LEU A 227 -41.03 -4.97 -1.75
CA LEU A 227 -40.15 -3.97 -1.20
C LEU A 227 -40.53 -2.58 -1.73
N LYS A 228 -40.68 -1.63 -0.84
CA LYS A 228 -40.90 -0.22 -1.22
C LYS A 228 -39.86 0.65 -0.56
N VAL A 229 -39.28 1.56 -1.33
CA VAL A 229 -38.31 2.56 -0.86
C VAL A 229 -38.66 3.90 -1.47
N VAL A 230 -38.79 4.93 -0.64
CA VAL A 230 -38.99 6.33 -1.06
C VAL A 230 -37.74 7.11 -0.74
N LEU A 231 -37.00 7.51 -1.78
CA LEU A 231 -35.76 8.27 -1.66
C LEU A 231 -36.01 9.72 -2.10
N ASP A 232 -35.68 10.65 -1.22
CA ASP A 232 -35.68 12.08 -1.52
C ASP A 232 -34.25 12.55 -1.79
N SER A 233 -34.03 13.29 -2.87
CA SER A 233 -32.73 13.82 -3.25
C SER A 233 -32.24 14.94 -2.31
N GLY A 234 -33.15 15.67 -1.69
CA GLY A 234 -32.83 16.98 -1.16
C GLY A 234 -32.31 17.94 -2.27
N PRO A 235 -31.78 19.09 -1.90
CA PRO A 235 -31.24 20.05 -2.87
C PRO A 235 -29.97 19.52 -3.56
N GLU A 236 -29.80 19.85 -4.83
CA GLU A 236 -28.53 19.66 -5.54
C GLU A 236 -27.45 20.52 -4.91
N VAL A 237 -26.26 19.95 -4.70
CA VAL A 237 -25.13 20.66 -4.13
C VAL A 237 -24.03 20.84 -5.17
N ARG A 238 -23.51 22.08 -5.24
CA ARG A 238 -22.34 22.45 -6.03
C ARG A 238 -21.20 22.88 -5.11
N LEU A 239 -19.97 22.61 -5.53
CA LEU A 239 -18.79 23.00 -4.79
C LEU A 239 -18.50 24.49 -5.03
N GLY A 240 -18.18 25.21 -3.97
CA GLY A 240 -17.88 26.64 -3.98
C GLY A 240 -16.39 26.93 -3.85
N ALA A 241 -16.08 28.12 -3.32
CA ALA A 241 -14.71 28.53 -3.09
C ALA A 241 -14.00 27.69 -2.04
N LEU A 242 -12.69 27.58 -2.19
CA LEU A 242 -11.81 26.88 -1.25
C LEU A 242 -11.65 27.69 0.05
N LYS A 243 -11.87 27.06 1.19
CA LYS A 243 -11.63 27.59 2.55
C LYS A 243 -10.57 26.73 3.23
N ILE A 244 -9.48 27.35 3.67
CA ILE A 244 -8.35 26.65 4.28
C ILE A 244 -8.28 26.97 5.76
N GLU A 245 -8.19 25.93 6.61
CA GLU A 245 -8.06 26.04 8.06
C GLU A 245 -6.85 25.23 8.57
N GLY A 246 -6.20 25.74 9.62
CA GLY A 246 -5.09 25.04 10.30
C GLY A 246 -3.70 25.29 9.71
N LEU A 247 -3.59 26.05 8.63
CA LEU A 247 -2.32 26.43 8.01
C LEU A 247 -1.65 27.55 8.83
N LYS A 248 -0.40 27.35 9.22
CA LYS A 248 0.37 28.29 10.07
C LYS A 248 1.73 28.65 9.50
N ARG A 249 2.43 27.70 8.93
CA ARG A 249 3.85 27.80 8.53
C ARG A 249 4.02 27.75 7.02
N TYR A 250 3.26 26.90 6.37
CA TYR A 250 3.42 26.66 4.92
C TYR A 250 2.53 27.60 4.12
N PRO A 251 2.94 27.99 2.88
CA PRO A 251 2.14 28.87 2.03
C PRO A 251 0.87 28.15 1.53
N ALA A 252 -0.23 28.91 1.42
CA ALA A 252 -1.51 28.41 0.92
C ALA A 252 -1.41 27.81 -0.49
N SER A 253 -0.46 28.30 -1.30
CA SER A 253 -0.22 27.82 -2.66
C SER A 253 0.09 26.33 -2.77
N ILE A 254 0.54 25.66 -1.68
CA ILE A 254 0.70 24.20 -1.65
C ILE A 254 -0.65 23.50 -1.80
N ILE A 255 -1.70 24.06 -1.20
CA ILE A 255 -3.06 23.53 -1.26
C ILE A 255 -3.74 23.98 -2.55
N GLU A 256 -3.64 25.27 -2.86
CA GLU A 256 -4.27 25.89 -4.04
C GLU A 256 -3.79 25.26 -5.35
N ASN A 257 -2.49 25.02 -5.51
CA ASN A 257 -1.91 24.41 -6.71
C ASN A 257 -2.37 22.95 -6.93
N LEU A 258 -2.73 22.24 -5.88
CA LEU A 258 -3.20 20.85 -5.96
C LEU A 258 -4.72 20.76 -6.04
N ASN A 259 -5.41 21.89 -5.82
CA ASN A 259 -6.85 21.96 -5.96
C ASN A 259 -7.24 21.97 -7.44
N GLN A 260 -8.00 20.96 -7.85
CA GLN A 260 -8.58 20.83 -9.19
C GLN A 260 -10.08 21.09 -9.20
N ILE A 261 -10.62 21.50 -8.04
CA ILE A 261 -12.05 21.80 -7.86
C ILE A 261 -12.27 23.27 -8.18
N HIS A 262 -13.20 23.56 -9.08
CA HIS A 262 -13.59 24.91 -9.44
C HIS A 262 -14.95 25.27 -8.83
N PRO A 263 -15.16 26.52 -8.45
CA PRO A 263 -16.49 26.96 -8.02
C PRO A 263 -17.53 26.69 -9.11
N GLY A 264 -18.64 26.03 -8.73
CA GLY A 264 -19.68 25.60 -9.64
C GLY A 264 -19.63 24.11 -10.06
N ASP A 265 -18.51 23.42 -9.77
CA ASP A 265 -18.43 21.99 -10.02
C ASP A 265 -19.48 21.21 -9.21
N GLU A 266 -19.97 20.11 -9.76
CA GLU A 266 -20.91 19.24 -9.05
C GLU A 266 -20.25 18.61 -7.83
N TYR A 267 -21.00 18.46 -6.75
CA TYR A 267 -20.51 17.75 -5.57
C TYR A 267 -20.17 16.30 -5.91
N SER A 268 -18.98 15.90 -5.52
CA SER A 268 -18.51 14.51 -5.64
C SER A 268 -17.57 14.21 -4.47
N GLU A 269 -17.94 13.22 -3.67
CA GLU A 269 -17.09 12.72 -2.58
C GLU A 269 -15.75 12.21 -3.11
N ALA A 270 -15.75 11.53 -4.26
CA ALA A 270 -14.54 11.04 -4.90
C ALA A 270 -13.56 12.18 -5.28
N THR A 271 -14.09 13.32 -5.72
CA THR A 271 -13.27 14.49 -6.06
C THR A 271 -12.64 15.12 -4.80
N LEU A 272 -13.41 15.21 -3.70
CA LEU A 272 -12.92 15.69 -2.40
C LEU A 272 -11.84 14.73 -1.83
N GLN A 273 -12.09 13.43 -1.86
CA GLN A 273 -11.13 12.41 -1.44
C GLN A 273 -9.86 12.41 -2.29
N ALA A 274 -9.98 12.63 -3.60
CA ALA A 274 -8.82 12.77 -4.48
C ALA A 274 -7.96 13.99 -4.14
N LEU A 275 -8.57 15.13 -3.80
CA LEU A 275 -7.84 16.29 -3.31
C LEU A 275 -7.17 15.99 -1.97
N GLN A 276 -7.88 15.35 -1.04
CA GLN A 276 -7.32 14.93 0.26
C GLN A 276 -6.09 14.03 0.06
N GLY A 277 -6.16 13.03 -0.80
CA GLY A 277 -5.04 12.14 -1.11
C GLY A 277 -3.84 12.90 -1.68
N ARG A 278 -4.07 13.77 -2.67
CA ARG A 278 -2.99 14.61 -3.24
C ARG A 278 -2.29 15.46 -2.18
N LEU A 279 -3.05 16.04 -1.25
CA LEU A 279 -2.48 16.87 -0.17
C LEU A 279 -1.70 16.02 0.85
N GLN A 280 -2.20 14.84 1.21
CA GLN A 280 -1.51 13.88 2.09
C GLN A 280 -0.18 13.42 1.50
N ASP A 281 -0.16 13.12 0.20
CA ASP A 281 1.03 12.63 -0.52
C ASP A 281 2.17 13.66 -0.56
N THR A 282 1.87 14.95 -0.37
CA THR A 282 2.91 15.98 -0.29
C THR A 282 3.85 15.82 0.90
N GLY A 283 3.37 15.21 1.98
CA GLY A 283 4.07 15.05 3.26
C GLY A 283 4.22 16.33 4.08
N TYR A 284 3.62 17.46 3.67
CA TYR A 284 3.61 18.69 4.48
C TYR A 284 2.66 18.61 5.68
N PHE A 285 1.65 17.74 5.60
CA PHE A 285 0.56 17.64 6.55
C PHE A 285 0.54 16.27 7.23
N SER A 286 0.32 16.25 8.54
CA SER A 286 0.11 15.02 9.33
C SER A 286 -1.32 14.54 9.23
N THR A 287 -2.27 15.47 9.11
CA THR A 287 -3.69 15.20 8.91
C THR A 287 -4.23 16.15 7.86
N VAL A 288 -5.03 15.62 6.95
CA VAL A 288 -5.77 16.38 5.94
C VAL A 288 -7.22 15.89 5.96
N GLU A 289 -8.14 16.79 6.09
CA GLU A 289 -9.58 16.58 5.95
C GLU A 289 -10.10 17.52 4.87
N VAL A 290 -10.77 16.96 3.88
CA VAL A 290 -11.39 17.74 2.79
C VAL A 290 -12.86 17.39 2.75
N SER A 291 -13.72 18.38 2.93
CA SER A 291 -15.17 18.23 2.98
C SER A 291 -15.87 19.44 2.35
N ALA A 292 -17.16 19.31 2.04
CA ALA A 292 -17.99 20.47 1.77
C ALA A 292 -18.46 21.07 3.12
N ASP A 293 -18.35 22.39 3.28
CA ASP A 293 -18.72 23.10 4.51
C ASP A 293 -20.24 23.15 4.66
N MET A 294 -20.77 22.22 5.45
CA MET A 294 -22.21 22.14 5.75
C MET A 294 -22.65 23.02 6.95
N SER A 295 -21.74 23.77 7.54
CA SER A 295 -22.03 24.54 8.79
C SER A 295 -23.11 25.57 8.62
N SER A 296 -23.19 26.25 7.47
CA SER A 296 -24.25 27.23 7.16
C SER A 296 -25.63 26.57 7.10
N VAL A 297 -25.70 25.41 6.48
CA VAL A 297 -26.93 24.63 6.30
C VAL A 297 -27.44 24.10 7.65
N LEU A 298 -26.50 23.63 8.49
CA LEU A 298 -26.85 23.14 9.82
C LEU A 298 -27.38 24.24 10.72
N SER A 299 -26.81 25.45 10.64
CA SER A 299 -27.28 26.61 11.39
C SER A 299 -28.67 27.09 10.93
N GLU A 300 -29.00 27.03 9.66
CA GLU A 300 -30.35 27.29 9.15
C GLU A 300 -31.35 26.26 9.70
N GLN A 301 -31.03 24.96 9.66
CA GLN A 301 -31.91 23.91 10.19
C GLN A 301 -32.16 24.05 11.70
N ILE A 302 -31.14 24.40 12.47
CA ILE A 302 -31.28 24.68 13.91
C ILE A 302 -32.14 25.94 14.15
N GLY A 303 -32.02 26.95 13.31
CA GLY A 303 -32.83 28.16 13.34
C GLY A 303 -34.31 27.86 13.11
N ASP A 304 -34.64 27.05 12.11
CA ASP A 304 -35.99 26.63 11.76
C ASP A 304 -36.63 25.78 12.86
N LEU A 305 -35.88 24.85 13.46
CA LEU A 305 -36.34 24.05 14.59
C LEU A 305 -36.66 24.90 15.82
N ASN A 306 -35.86 25.94 16.09
CA ASN A 306 -36.08 26.87 17.19
C ASN A 306 -37.29 27.80 16.97
N GLN A 307 -37.75 27.99 15.73
CA GLN A 307 -38.95 28.77 15.39
C GLN A 307 -40.21 27.91 15.35
N GLY A 308 -40.16 26.63 15.74
CA GLY A 308 -41.31 25.71 15.77
C GLY A 308 -41.85 25.33 14.39
N GLN A 309 -41.14 25.64 13.33
CA GLN A 309 -41.42 25.16 12.00
C GLN A 309 -40.83 23.73 11.91
N GLY A 310 -41.72 22.74 11.85
CA GLY A 310 -41.31 21.37 11.57
C GLY A 310 -40.50 21.32 10.26
N PRO A 311 -39.80 20.18 9.95
CA PRO A 311 -38.99 20.09 8.76
C PRO A 311 -39.86 20.41 7.53
N GLN A 312 -39.87 21.67 7.14
CA GLN A 312 -40.49 22.10 5.91
C GLN A 312 -39.69 21.42 4.80
N GLN A 313 -40.38 20.66 3.95
CA GLN A 313 -39.87 20.26 2.65
C GLN A 313 -39.37 21.55 1.99
N SER A 314 -38.07 21.80 2.14
CA SER A 314 -37.43 22.95 1.50
C SER A 314 -37.46 22.67 0.01
N ALA A 315 -38.49 23.16 -0.65
CA ALA A 315 -38.49 23.40 -2.07
C ALA A 315 -37.48 24.52 -2.35
N ALA A 316 -36.20 24.24 -2.07
CA ALA A 316 -35.10 25.09 -2.51
C ALA A 316 -35.06 24.97 -4.04
N THR A 317 -35.57 25.97 -4.72
CA THR A 317 -35.74 26.09 -6.16
C THR A 317 -34.40 26.31 -6.89
N GLY A 318 -33.27 25.77 -6.37
CA GLY A 318 -31.97 25.90 -7.02
C GLY A 318 -30.86 25.11 -6.33
N PRO A 319 -29.75 24.89 -7.02
CA PRO A 319 -28.59 24.21 -6.46
C PRO A 319 -27.97 25.04 -5.32
N THR A 320 -27.67 24.39 -4.21
CA THR A 320 -26.98 25.01 -3.06
C THR A 320 -25.47 24.94 -3.30
N THR A 321 -24.76 26.09 -3.20
CA THR A 321 -23.31 26.12 -3.32
C THR A 321 -22.67 26.07 -1.94
N LEU A 322 -21.81 25.05 -1.70
CA LEU A 322 -21.10 24.87 -0.44
C LEU A 322 -19.59 25.08 -0.61
N PRO A 323 -18.93 25.90 0.23
CA PRO A 323 -17.48 26.04 0.20
C PRO A 323 -16.77 24.68 0.38
N VAL A 324 -15.63 24.50 -0.28
CA VAL A 324 -14.75 23.36 -0.04
C VAL A 324 -13.86 23.67 1.15
N LEU A 325 -14.09 23.01 2.28
CA LEU A 325 -13.30 23.17 3.50
C LEU A 325 -12.12 22.19 3.48
N VAL A 326 -10.91 22.74 3.53
CA VAL A 326 -9.67 21.98 3.68
C VAL A 326 -9.08 22.28 5.05
N ARG A 327 -9.20 21.33 5.96
CA ARG A 327 -8.62 21.44 7.30
C ARG A 327 -7.34 20.61 7.36
N VAL A 328 -6.24 21.26 7.76
CA VAL A 328 -4.93 20.62 7.81
C VAL A 328 -4.27 20.76 9.18
N SER A 329 -3.52 19.73 9.55
CA SER A 329 -2.54 19.81 10.64
C SER A 329 -1.15 19.68 10.04
N GLU A 330 -0.28 20.65 10.30
CA GLU A 330 1.06 20.67 9.72
C GLU A 330 1.98 19.61 10.32
N ASN A 331 2.79 18.98 9.49
CA ASN A 331 3.80 18.02 9.92
C ASN A 331 4.98 18.72 10.62
N LYS A 332 5.76 17.95 11.40
CA LYS A 332 7.04 18.44 11.93
C LYS A 332 7.94 18.85 10.76
N ARG A 333 8.50 20.06 10.86
CA ARG A 333 9.31 20.63 9.77
C ARG A 333 10.52 19.76 9.42
N LYS A 334 11.22 19.26 10.43
CA LYS A 334 12.48 18.52 10.29
C LYS A 334 12.29 17.07 10.67
N ASN A 335 12.77 16.18 9.82
CA ASN A 335 12.79 14.75 10.08
C ASN A 335 14.19 14.20 9.77
N LEU A 336 14.78 13.50 10.73
CA LEU A 336 16.03 12.78 10.58
C LEU A 336 15.74 11.30 10.73
N SER A 337 16.13 10.50 9.73
CA SER A 337 16.06 9.04 9.80
C SER A 337 17.45 8.44 9.63
N LEU A 338 17.76 7.47 10.46
CA LEU A 338 19.01 6.71 10.42
C LEU A 338 18.66 5.26 10.09
N GLY A 339 19.44 4.67 9.20
CA GLY A 339 19.29 3.28 8.79
C GLY A 339 20.61 2.53 8.83
N VAL A 340 20.54 1.27 9.24
CA VAL A 340 21.65 0.32 9.15
C VAL A 340 21.19 -0.89 8.34
N GLY A 341 22.11 -1.49 7.61
CA GLY A 341 21.78 -2.64 6.77
C GLY A 341 23.02 -3.40 6.34
N PHE A 342 22.79 -4.48 5.63
CA PHE A 342 23.83 -5.29 5.02
C PHE A 342 23.33 -5.81 3.66
N SER A 343 24.21 -5.77 2.66
CA SER A 343 23.97 -6.35 1.35
C SER A 343 25.18 -7.19 0.95
N THR A 344 24.94 -8.33 0.33
CA THR A 344 26.01 -9.15 -0.26
C THR A 344 26.71 -8.46 -1.44
N ASN A 345 26.05 -7.46 -2.04
CA ASN A 345 26.58 -6.71 -3.18
C ASN A 345 27.60 -5.65 -2.75
N THR A 346 27.27 -4.86 -1.71
CA THR A 346 28.01 -3.63 -1.34
C THR A 346 28.52 -3.63 0.10
N GLY A 347 28.22 -4.67 0.89
CA GLY A 347 28.67 -4.84 2.28
C GLY A 347 27.76 -4.17 3.30
N ALA A 348 28.35 -3.81 4.45
CA ALA A 348 27.66 -3.10 5.52
C ALA A 348 27.27 -1.70 5.08
N ARG A 349 26.05 -1.28 5.47
CA ARG A 349 25.40 -0.04 5.05
C ARG A 349 25.02 0.81 6.26
N LEU A 350 25.38 2.08 6.22
CA LEU A 350 24.88 3.15 7.08
C LEU A 350 24.23 4.21 6.20
N GLN A 351 23.04 4.67 6.58
CA GLN A 351 22.32 5.69 5.86
C GLN A 351 21.75 6.72 6.82
N ALA A 352 21.90 7.99 6.50
CA ALA A 352 21.24 9.11 7.16
C ALA A 352 20.43 9.89 6.14
N ASN A 353 19.15 10.13 6.42
CA ASN A 353 18.31 10.99 5.59
C ASN A 353 17.77 12.13 6.44
N TYR A 354 17.91 13.34 5.95
CA TYR A 354 17.40 14.56 6.56
C TYR A 354 16.41 15.23 5.61
N ASP A 355 15.22 15.46 6.08
CA ASP A 355 14.13 16.09 5.33
C ASP A 355 13.68 17.35 6.09
N ASP A 356 13.85 18.52 5.50
CA ASP A 356 13.34 19.80 6.01
C ASP A 356 12.27 20.31 5.04
N LEU A 357 11.03 20.37 5.50
CA LEU A 357 9.88 20.71 4.67
C LEU A 357 9.87 22.17 4.23
N PHE A 358 10.67 23.06 4.86
CA PHE A 358 10.60 24.48 4.55
C PHE A 358 11.95 25.20 4.73
N VAL A 359 12.83 25.07 3.73
CA VAL A 359 14.11 25.78 3.62
C VAL A 359 14.02 26.76 2.45
N PHE A 360 14.06 28.06 2.73
CA PHE A 360 13.88 29.11 1.69
C PHE A 360 12.63 28.92 0.82
N GLY A 361 11.51 28.54 1.42
CA GLY A 361 10.26 28.30 0.70
C GLY A 361 10.19 26.99 -0.09
N LYS A 362 11.16 26.09 0.06
CA LYS A 362 11.27 24.81 -0.65
C LYS A 362 11.49 23.68 0.34
N ARG A 363 11.13 22.45 -0.03
CA ARG A 363 11.47 21.26 0.72
C ARG A 363 12.89 20.83 0.37
N MET A 364 13.72 20.61 1.37
CA MET A 364 15.09 20.11 1.22
C MET A 364 15.17 18.65 1.69
N LYS A 365 15.70 17.78 0.85
CA LYS A 365 16.04 16.40 1.21
C LYS A 365 17.53 16.20 1.05
N SER A 366 18.20 15.75 2.12
CA SER A 366 19.61 15.37 2.11
C SER A 366 19.75 13.92 2.49
N SER A 367 20.60 13.20 1.81
CA SER A 367 20.93 11.81 2.11
C SER A 367 22.42 11.59 2.10
N VAL A 368 22.90 10.83 3.07
CA VAL A 368 24.26 10.33 3.14
C VAL A 368 24.20 8.82 3.25
N LEU A 369 24.89 8.15 2.34
CA LEU A 369 25.00 6.69 2.31
C LEU A 369 26.47 6.32 2.41
N TYR A 370 26.77 5.40 3.29
CA TYR A 370 28.09 4.77 3.42
C TYR A 370 27.93 3.25 3.34
N GLU A 371 28.50 2.67 2.30
CA GLU A 371 28.69 1.24 2.12
C GLU A 371 30.16 0.96 1.82
N GLN A 372 30.64 -0.26 2.04
CA GLN A 372 32.05 -0.59 1.80
C GLN A 372 32.49 -0.26 0.38
N LYS A 373 31.63 -0.57 -0.61
CA LYS A 373 31.92 -0.38 -2.05
C LYS A 373 31.29 0.89 -2.62
N ARG A 374 30.44 1.61 -1.87
CA ARG A 374 29.73 2.80 -2.36
C ARG A 374 29.54 3.83 -1.27
N GLN A 375 29.93 5.06 -1.53
CA GLN A 375 29.64 6.21 -0.67
C GLN A 375 28.95 7.29 -1.50
N SER A 376 27.94 7.93 -0.93
CA SER A 376 27.28 9.06 -1.60
C SER A 376 26.73 10.07 -0.61
N ALA A 377 26.74 11.34 -1.03
CA ALA A 377 26.07 12.44 -0.35
C ALA A 377 25.32 13.24 -1.40
N ARG A 378 24.04 13.52 -1.17
CA ARG A 378 23.19 14.26 -2.10
C ARG A 378 22.26 15.19 -1.34
N THR A 379 21.99 16.39 -1.89
CA THR A 379 20.97 17.31 -1.40
C THR A 379 20.14 17.79 -2.57
N ASP A 380 18.83 17.68 -2.45
CA ASP A 380 17.85 18.09 -3.43
C ASP A 380 16.85 19.08 -2.82
N PHE A 381 16.56 20.17 -3.53
CA PHE A 381 15.53 21.15 -3.21
C PHE A 381 14.34 20.95 -4.14
N TYR A 382 13.15 20.80 -3.55
CA TYR A 382 11.89 20.59 -4.25
C TYR A 382 11.04 21.84 -4.14
N TRP A 383 10.57 22.34 -5.27
CA TRP A 383 9.54 23.38 -5.31
C TRP A 383 8.17 22.77 -5.02
N PRO A 384 7.23 23.54 -4.45
CA PRO A 384 5.83 23.11 -4.41
C PRO A 384 5.35 22.71 -5.81
N THR A 385 4.51 21.68 -5.87
CA THR A 385 3.91 21.24 -7.13
C THR A 385 3.13 22.40 -7.75
N THR A 386 3.29 22.62 -9.05
CA THR A 386 2.57 23.67 -9.76
C THR A 386 1.10 23.27 -10.00
N SER A 387 0.24 24.26 -10.33
CA SER A 387 -1.17 24.03 -10.69
C SER A 387 -1.36 23.03 -11.84
N ASN A 388 -0.40 22.98 -12.78
CA ASN A 388 -0.38 22.00 -13.87
C ASN A 388 0.17 20.61 -13.45
N GLY A 389 0.39 20.37 -12.17
CA GLY A 389 0.87 19.10 -11.65
C GLY A 389 2.36 18.80 -11.87
N TYR A 390 3.18 19.80 -12.21
CA TYR A 390 4.63 19.63 -12.34
C TYR A 390 5.32 19.71 -10.97
N SER A 391 6.14 18.70 -10.66
CA SER A 391 7.07 18.70 -9.53
C SER A 391 8.48 19.00 -10.05
N ASN A 392 9.08 20.10 -9.60
CA ASN A 392 10.41 20.52 -10.00
C ASN A 392 11.39 20.34 -8.85
N SER A 393 12.62 19.89 -9.14
CA SER A 393 13.70 19.86 -8.17
C SER A 393 15.03 20.26 -8.78
N LEU A 394 15.92 20.79 -7.93
CA LEU A 394 17.32 21.04 -8.23
C LEU A 394 18.14 20.47 -7.09
N GLY A 395 19.14 19.67 -7.41
CA GLY A 395 20.01 19.07 -6.41
C GLY A 395 21.42 18.89 -6.90
N GLY A 396 22.30 18.53 -5.98
CA GLY A 396 23.66 18.18 -6.28
C GLY A 396 24.13 17.02 -5.41
N GLY A 397 25.06 16.27 -5.92
CA GLY A 397 25.55 15.08 -5.26
C GLY A 397 27.01 14.76 -5.57
N TYR A 398 27.57 13.97 -4.65
CA TYR A 398 28.84 13.31 -4.83
C TYR A 398 28.65 11.82 -4.58
N LYS A 399 29.24 11.00 -5.46
CA LYS A 399 29.19 9.53 -5.37
C LYS A 399 30.59 8.95 -5.65
N ARG A 400 31.05 8.05 -4.80
CA ARG A 400 32.20 7.18 -5.03
C ARG A 400 31.74 5.72 -5.06
N GLU A 401 32.11 5.00 -6.09
CA GLU A 401 31.89 3.56 -6.25
C GLU A 401 33.21 2.86 -6.52
N ASP A 402 33.42 1.73 -5.85
CA ASP A 402 34.60 0.87 -5.95
C ASP A 402 34.12 -0.55 -6.28
N LEU A 403 34.04 -0.85 -7.56
CA LEU A 403 33.38 -2.03 -8.06
C LEU A 403 34.23 -2.71 -9.12
N GLU A 404 34.55 -3.99 -8.88
CA GLU A 404 35.23 -4.87 -9.82
C GLU A 404 36.51 -4.22 -10.40
N GLY A 405 37.37 -3.67 -9.51
CA GLY A 405 38.64 -3.04 -9.88
C GLY A 405 38.54 -1.66 -10.51
N GLN A 406 37.33 -1.07 -10.60
CA GLN A 406 37.13 0.30 -11.06
C GLN A 406 36.63 1.19 -9.92
N ILE A 407 37.36 2.26 -9.63
CA ILE A 407 36.94 3.33 -8.72
C ILE A 407 36.40 4.49 -9.55
N THR A 408 35.13 4.82 -9.32
CA THR A 408 34.46 5.94 -9.98
C THR A 408 34.10 7.01 -8.98
N ARG A 409 34.42 8.28 -9.22
CA ARG A 409 34.02 9.45 -8.43
C ARG A 409 33.22 10.38 -9.32
N THR A 410 31.94 10.54 -9.01
CA THR A 410 31.02 11.39 -9.77
C THR A 410 30.56 12.56 -8.91
N THR A 411 30.61 13.77 -9.45
CA THR A 411 29.95 14.97 -8.90
C THR A 411 28.94 15.46 -9.90
N ASP A 412 27.72 15.72 -9.45
CA ASP A 412 26.65 16.17 -10.34
C ASP A 412 25.81 17.31 -9.76
N ILE A 413 25.26 18.13 -10.65
CA ILE A 413 24.14 19.03 -10.40
C ILE A 413 23.02 18.61 -11.34
N THR A 414 21.82 18.41 -10.79
CA THR A 414 20.70 17.84 -11.53
C THR A 414 19.44 18.67 -11.35
N ALA A 415 18.86 19.15 -12.45
CA ALA A 415 17.53 19.74 -12.50
C ALA A 415 16.54 18.68 -13.01
N LYS A 416 15.42 18.51 -12.31
CA LYS A 416 14.43 17.48 -12.62
C LYS A 416 13.02 18.05 -12.63
N ARG A 417 12.22 17.66 -13.61
CA ARG A 417 10.77 17.91 -13.69
C ARG A 417 10.04 16.60 -13.85
N SER A 418 9.13 16.30 -12.92
CA SER A 418 8.26 15.12 -12.98
C SER A 418 6.80 15.55 -13.08
N TRP A 419 5.98 14.73 -13.78
CA TRP A 419 4.54 14.94 -13.91
C TRP A 419 3.82 13.61 -14.20
N GLY A 420 2.50 13.62 -14.00
CA GLY A 420 1.63 12.48 -14.19
C GLY A 420 1.06 11.97 -12.87
N SER A 421 0.77 10.71 -12.83
CA SER A 421 0.23 10.03 -11.63
C SER A 421 1.23 8.97 -11.13
N PRO A 422 1.06 8.45 -9.90
CA PRO A 422 1.85 7.31 -9.42
C PRO A 422 1.80 6.08 -10.34
N LEU A 423 0.72 5.93 -11.13
CA LEU A 423 0.57 4.84 -12.10
C LEU A 423 1.29 5.11 -13.42
N LEU A 424 1.42 6.39 -13.81
CA LEU A 424 2.08 6.80 -15.05
C LEU A 424 2.89 8.08 -14.80
N GLU A 425 4.13 7.92 -14.40
CA GLU A 425 5.06 8.99 -14.09
C GLU A 425 5.96 9.29 -15.30
N ARG A 426 6.16 10.56 -15.59
CA ARG A 426 7.10 11.05 -16.60
C ARG A 426 8.09 11.98 -15.93
N THR A 427 9.35 11.89 -16.32
CA THR A 427 10.42 12.70 -15.73
C THR A 427 11.37 13.19 -16.83
N LEU A 428 11.64 14.48 -16.82
CA LEU A 428 12.70 15.09 -17.61
C LEU A 428 13.83 15.50 -16.67
N THR A 429 15.04 15.06 -16.96
CA THR A 429 16.24 15.28 -16.13
C THR A 429 17.33 15.91 -16.97
N LEU A 430 17.80 17.07 -16.56
CA LEU A 430 19.02 17.69 -17.05
C LEU A 430 20.08 17.60 -15.96
N ALA A 431 21.20 16.97 -16.25
CA ALA A 431 22.32 16.86 -15.32
C ALA A 431 23.57 17.53 -15.91
N ALA A 432 24.36 18.15 -15.05
CA ALA A 432 25.73 18.52 -15.35
C ALA A 432 26.63 17.72 -14.41
N LEU A 433 27.50 16.90 -14.96
CA LEU A 433 28.32 16.00 -14.16
C LEU A 433 29.78 15.99 -14.61
N THR A 434 30.64 15.70 -13.62
CA THR A 434 32.05 15.36 -13.85
C THR A 434 32.32 14.01 -13.21
N GLU A 435 33.06 13.18 -13.91
CA GLU A 435 33.39 11.82 -13.46
C GLU A 435 34.89 11.60 -13.58
N GLN A 436 35.48 10.97 -12.57
CA GLN A 436 36.85 10.49 -12.56
C GLN A 436 36.84 8.98 -12.37
N ILE A 437 37.53 8.29 -13.25
CA ILE A 437 37.68 6.83 -13.23
C ILE A 437 39.14 6.51 -12.94
N THR A 438 39.37 5.60 -11.99
CA THR A 438 40.69 5.06 -11.67
C THR A 438 40.58 3.54 -11.73
N ILE A 439 41.46 2.89 -12.50
CA ILE A 439 41.57 1.42 -12.52
C ILE A 439 42.48 1.00 -11.37
N GLU A 440 42.16 -0.11 -10.72
CA GLU A 440 42.96 -0.63 -9.61
C GLU A 440 44.41 -0.91 -10.05
N GLY A 441 45.36 -0.37 -9.34
CA GLY A 441 46.78 -0.39 -9.67
C GLY A 441 47.32 0.92 -10.23
N ASP A 442 46.45 1.83 -10.73
CA ASP A 442 46.86 3.16 -11.20
C ASP A 442 46.92 4.15 -10.03
N THR A 443 47.94 5.01 -10.02
CA THR A 443 48.09 6.08 -9.03
C THR A 443 47.34 7.35 -9.39
N GLU A 444 47.13 7.59 -10.70
CA GLU A 444 46.41 8.72 -11.25
C GLU A 444 45.08 8.30 -11.88
N PRO A 445 44.08 9.20 -12.00
CA PRO A 445 42.86 8.90 -12.70
C PRO A 445 43.12 8.47 -14.16
N THR A 446 42.68 7.28 -14.53
CA THR A 446 42.76 6.73 -15.87
C THR A 446 41.97 7.56 -16.87
N SER A 447 40.84 8.16 -16.44
CA SER A 447 39.96 9.00 -17.25
C SER A 447 39.27 10.07 -16.42
N ARG A 448 39.04 11.24 -17.04
CA ARG A 448 38.21 12.32 -16.51
C ARG A 448 37.23 12.74 -17.60
N VAL A 449 35.94 12.74 -17.27
CA VAL A 449 34.86 12.99 -18.24
C VAL A 449 33.93 14.08 -17.68
N LYS A 450 33.53 15.02 -18.56
CA LYS A 450 32.47 15.98 -18.28
C LYS A 450 31.31 15.76 -19.24
N SER A 451 30.08 15.88 -18.74
CA SER A 451 28.92 15.71 -19.59
C SER A 451 27.69 16.45 -19.06
N VAL A 452 26.86 16.91 -20.01
CA VAL A 452 25.57 17.56 -19.72
C VAL A 452 24.46 16.80 -20.47
N PRO A 453 24.06 15.64 -19.97
CA PRO A 453 22.99 14.84 -20.56
C PRO A 453 21.60 15.37 -20.21
N LEU A 454 20.68 15.29 -21.18
CA LEU A 454 19.24 15.42 -21.01
C LEU A 454 18.61 14.04 -21.16
N THR A 455 17.80 13.62 -20.18
CA THR A 455 17.16 12.31 -20.17
C THR A 455 15.66 12.45 -19.93
N PHE A 456 14.86 11.81 -20.76
CA PHE A 456 13.43 11.60 -20.56
C PHE A 456 13.18 10.18 -20.09
N SER A 457 12.36 10.03 -19.06
CA SER A 457 11.96 8.73 -18.51
C SER A 457 10.45 8.67 -18.36
N ILE A 458 9.88 7.50 -18.69
CA ILE A 458 8.48 7.17 -18.45
C ILE A 458 8.39 5.86 -17.67
N THR A 459 7.61 5.86 -16.59
CA THR A 459 7.36 4.66 -15.77
C THR A 459 5.87 4.41 -15.68
N LYS A 460 5.43 3.23 -16.11
CA LYS A 460 4.05 2.76 -15.97
C LYS A 460 4.00 1.65 -14.94
N ARG A 461 3.12 1.80 -13.94
CA ARG A 461 2.87 0.81 -12.89
C ARG A 461 1.40 0.37 -12.96
N ALA A 462 1.18 -0.93 -13.11
CA ALA A 462 -0.14 -1.54 -13.15
C ALA A 462 -0.09 -2.80 -12.27
N LEU A 463 0.00 -2.59 -10.95
CA LEU A 463 0.15 -3.63 -9.93
C LEU A 463 -1.11 -3.71 -9.07
N ASP A 464 -1.45 -4.90 -8.60
CA ASP A 464 -2.48 -5.14 -7.59
C ASP A 464 -2.08 -4.59 -6.20
N SER A 465 -0.79 -4.58 -5.89
CA SER A 465 -0.22 -4.02 -4.67
C SER A 465 1.16 -3.42 -4.95
N LEU A 466 1.44 -2.24 -4.40
CA LEU A 466 2.78 -1.64 -4.48
C LEU A 466 3.77 -2.27 -3.48
N VAL A 467 3.26 -2.92 -2.44
CA VAL A 467 4.08 -3.48 -1.35
C VAL A 467 4.37 -4.96 -1.56
N LEU A 468 3.38 -5.74 -2.00
CA LEU A 468 3.50 -7.18 -2.24
C LEU A 468 2.76 -7.54 -3.53
N PRO A 469 3.31 -7.20 -4.70
CA PRO A 469 2.66 -7.47 -5.96
C PRO A 469 2.57 -8.97 -6.23
N THR A 470 1.39 -9.42 -6.65
CA THR A 470 1.15 -10.79 -7.11
C THR A 470 0.69 -10.81 -8.56
N ARG A 471 0.16 -9.68 -9.05
CA ARG A 471 -0.35 -9.53 -10.41
C ARG A 471 -0.03 -8.14 -10.96
N GLY A 472 0.27 -8.08 -12.25
CA GLY A 472 0.47 -6.84 -12.98
C GLY A 472 1.89 -6.63 -13.45
N TYR A 473 2.26 -5.39 -13.74
CA TYR A 473 3.60 -5.09 -14.24
C TYR A 473 4.05 -3.68 -13.92
N VAL A 474 5.39 -3.49 -13.95
CA VAL A 474 6.05 -2.19 -14.00
C VAL A 474 6.90 -2.16 -15.27
N ALA A 475 6.81 -1.08 -16.04
CA ALA A 475 7.63 -0.85 -17.22
C ALA A 475 8.23 0.55 -17.14
N ASN A 476 9.55 0.65 -17.32
CA ASN A 476 10.29 1.90 -17.39
C ASN A 476 11.02 1.99 -18.73
N ALA A 477 10.92 3.13 -19.39
CA ALA A 477 11.67 3.44 -20.59
C ALA A 477 12.37 4.79 -20.40
N GLN A 478 13.64 4.84 -20.77
CA GLN A 478 14.48 6.03 -20.71
C GLN A 478 15.15 6.26 -22.05
N ILE A 479 15.09 7.49 -22.53
CA ILE A 479 15.87 7.94 -23.68
C ILE A 479 16.56 9.24 -23.28
N GLY A 480 17.82 9.39 -23.63
CA GLY A 480 18.57 10.59 -23.29
C GLY A 480 19.95 10.58 -23.91
N GLY A 481 20.73 11.60 -23.59
CA GLY A 481 22.09 11.71 -24.08
C GLY A 481 22.61 13.11 -23.93
N ALA A 482 23.86 13.30 -24.32
CA ALA A 482 24.56 14.58 -24.35
C ALA A 482 25.00 14.88 -25.78
N LEU A 483 24.44 15.93 -26.38
CA LEU A 483 24.65 16.26 -27.79
C LEU A 483 25.41 17.58 -28.01
N LEU A 484 25.61 18.38 -26.93
CA LEU A 484 26.26 19.71 -27.00
C LEU A 484 27.78 19.56 -26.79
N PRO A 485 28.61 19.70 -27.84
CA PRO A 485 30.05 19.43 -27.77
C PRO A 485 30.83 20.41 -26.89
N VAL A 486 30.27 21.59 -26.60
CA VAL A 486 30.93 22.61 -25.74
C VAL A 486 30.89 22.18 -24.25
N LEU A 487 29.88 21.41 -23.86
CA LEU A 487 29.61 21.02 -22.46
C LEU A 487 29.86 19.55 -22.18
N THR A 488 30.22 18.76 -23.18
CA THR A 488 30.33 17.31 -23.11
C THR A 488 31.57 16.87 -23.89
N ASP A 489 32.41 16.06 -23.26
CA ASP A 489 33.64 15.54 -23.89
C ASP A 489 33.32 14.58 -25.03
N GLU A 490 32.29 13.74 -24.90
CA GLU A 490 31.84 12.82 -25.95
C GLU A 490 30.31 12.89 -26.12
N LYS A 491 29.87 12.96 -27.38
CA LYS A 491 28.43 12.92 -27.71
C LYS A 491 27.91 11.50 -27.63
N PHE A 492 26.79 11.31 -26.97
CA PHE A 492 26.14 10.02 -26.92
C PHE A 492 24.62 10.13 -26.86
N VAL A 493 23.98 9.05 -27.31
CA VAL A 493 22.55 8.78 -27.10
C VAL A 493 22.40 7.46 -26.37
N ARG A 494 21.51 7.42 -25.36
CA ARG A 494 21.25 6.25 -24.54
C ARG A 494 19.77 5.87 -24.59
N LEU A 495 19.48 4.61 -24.82
CA LEU A 495 18.18 3.98 -24.61
C LEU A 495 18.32 2.97 -23.48
N TYR A 496 17.35 2.96 -22.56
CA TYR A 496 17.27 1.95 -21.51
C TYR A 496 15.82 1.56 -21.29
N LEU A 497 15.55 0.28 -21.29
CA LEU A 497 14.26 -0.33 -21.04
C LEU A 497 14.39 -1.31 -19.89
N HIS A 498 13.48 -1.24 -18.95
CA HIS A 498 13.38 -2.17 -17.81
C HIS A 498 11.92 -2.54 -17.58
N GLY A 499 11.67 -3.82 -17.31
CA GLY A 499 10.33 -4.30 -17.02
C GLY A 499 10.33 -5.45 -16.03
N VAL A 500 9.29 -5.49 -15.20
CA VAL A 500 8.97 -6.62 -14.34
C VAL A 500 7.47 -6.91 -14.44
N ALA A 501 7.11 -8.18 -14.58
CA ALA A 501 5.72 -8.65 -14.63
C ALA A 501 5.49 -9.76 -13.60
N TYR A 502 4.33 -9.71 -12.97
CA TYR A 502 3.87 -10.66 -11.96
C TYR A 502 2.62 -11.37 -12.46
N LYS A 503 2.62 -12.68 -12.42
CA LYS A 503 1.46 -13.50 -12.81
C LYS A 503 1.20 -14.58 -11.77
N PRO A 504 0.02 -14.61 -11.14
CA PRO A 504 -0.34 -15.69 -10.22
C PRO A 504 -0.45 -17.01 -11.00
N VAL A 505 0.11 -18.08 -10.45
CA VAL A 505 0.11 -19.43 -11.01
C VAL A 505 -0.32 -20.41 -9.93
N GLY A 506 -1.51 -20.95 -10.07
CA GLY A 506 -2.15 -21.75 -9.01
C GLY A 506 -2.54 -20.92 -7.79
N PRO A 507 -2.96 -21.57 -6.69
CA PRO A 507 -3.47 -20.88 -5.49
C PRO A 507 -2.36 -20.23 -4.64
N SER A 508 -1.11 -20.68 -4.75
CA SER A 508 -0.01 -20.29 -3.87
C SER A 508 1.26 -19.89 -4.62
N GLY A 509 1.22 -19.77 -5.95
CA GLY A 509 2.39 -19.46 -6.77
C GLY A 509 2.31 -18.11 -7.45
N THR A 510 3.48 -17.49 -7.66
CA THR A 510 3.64 -16.26 -8.44
C THR A 510 4.81 -16.43 -9.40
N LEU A 511 4.57 -16.30 -10.70
CA LEU A 511 5.61 -16.20 -11.71
C LEU A 511 6.02 -14.74 -11.84
N ILE A 512 7.32 -14.46 -11.74
CA ILE A 512 7.94 -13.15 -11.87
C ILE A 512 8.86 -13.20 -13.07
N VAL A 513 8.67 -12.31 -14.03
CA VAL A 513 9.52 -12.16 -15.20
C VAL A 513 10.11 -10.77 -15.21
N ARG A 514 11.43 -10.66 -15.32
CA ARG A 514 12.16 -9.38 -15.38
C ARG A 514 12.98 -9.33 -16.66
N GLY A 515 13.15 -8.13 -17.19
CA GLY A 515 13.98 -7.90 -18.35
C GLY A 515 14.54 -6.49 -18.39
N GLU A 516 15.77 -6.38 -18.88
CA GLU A 516 16.42 -5.11 -19.15
C GLU A 516 17.06 -5.14 -20.53
N PHE A 517 16.99 -4.01 -21.19
CA PHE A 517 17.70 -3.76 -22.44
C PHE A 517 18.30 -2.36 -22.41
N GLY A 518 19.56 -2.24 -22.80
CA GLY A 518 20.25 -0.98 -22.85
C GLY A 518 21.10 -0.85 -24.11
N ALA A 519 21.15 0.36 -24.66
CA ALA A 519 22.03 0.69 -25.80
C ALA A 519 22.56 2.11 -25.68
N VAL A 520 23.85 2.30 -25.94
CA VAL A 520 24.52 3.58 -26.03
C VAL A 520 25.20 3.70 -27.39
N GLY A 521 24.84 4.73 -28.13
CA GLY A 521 25.51 5.15 -29.36
C GLY A 521 26.45 6.30 -29.05
N SER A 522 27.76 6.13 -29.32
CA SER A 522 28.81 7.15 -29.22
C SER A 522 29.93 6.83 -30.19
N ALA A 523 30.71 7.82 -30.59
CA ALA A 523 31.89 7.59 -31.41
C ALA A 523 33.01 6.93 -30.58
N ASP A 524 33.30 7.53 -29.41
CA ASP A 524 34.24 6.93 -28.45
C ASP A 524 33.54 6.64 -27.11
N LYS A 525 33.73 5.44 -26.58
CA LYS A 525 33.22 5.02 -25.28
C LYS A 525 33.93 5.70 -24.13
N SER A 526 35.22 5.98 -24.27
CA SER A 526 36.06 6.51 -23.17
C SER A 526 35.61 7.88 -22.66
N GLY A 527 34.97 8.69 -23.53
CA GLY A 527 34.40 9.97 -23.18
C GLY A 527 32.96 9.94 -22.66
N VAL A 528 32.32 8.76 -22.64
CA VAL A 528 30.97 8.59 -22.07
C VAL A 528 31.09 8.34 -20.57
N PRO A 529 30.39 9.09 -19.70
CA PRO A 529 30.42 8.80 -18.27
C PRO A 529 29.98 7.36 -17.97
N SER A 530 30.70 6.67 -17.09
CA SER A 530 30.45 5.26 -16.76
C SER A 530 29.04 5.01 -16.20
N THR A 531 28.42 6.04 -15.59
CA THR A 531 27.04 6.01 -15.12
C THR A 531 26.00 5.84 -16.23
N PHE A 532 26.37 6.11 -17.49
CA PHE A 532 25.50 5.89 -18.66
C PHE A 532 25.80 4.60 -19.41
N LEU A 533 26.92 3.95 -19.11
CA LEU A 533 27.26 2.62 -19.60
C LEU A 533 26.60 1.53 -18.74
N PHE A 534 26.66 0.29 -19.19
CA PHE A 534 25.92 -0.80 -18.57
C PHE A 534 26.83 -1.92 -18.03
N ARG A 535 26.42 -2.48 -16.91
CA ARG A 535 26.95 -3.71 -16.34
C ARG A 535 25.80 -4.57 -15.83
N ALA A 536 26.02 -5.88 -15.72
CA ALA A 536 25.08 -6.83 -15.14
C ALA A 536 25.76 -7.67 -14.05
N GLY A 537 25.00 -8.49 -13.36
CA GLY A 537 25.43 -9.32 -12.24
C GLY A 537 24.89 -8.82 -10.90
N GLY A 538 24.66 -9.75 -9.98
CA GLY A 538 24.08 -9.49 -8.67
C GLY A 538 22.61 -9.90 -8.56
N ASP A 539 22.00 -9.63 -7.39
CA ASP A 539 20.66 -10.08 -7.01
C ASP A 539 19.52 -9.55 -7.88
N GLN A 540 19.73 -8.40 -8.54
CA GLN A 540 18.70 -7.74 -9.33
C GLN A 540 18.76 -8.01 -10.83
N SER A 541 19.85 -8.61 -11.33
CA SER A 541 20.02 -8.88 -12.76
C SER A 541 20.33 -10.34 -13.03
N VAL A 542 21.60 -10.80 -12.87
CA VAL A 542 22.01 -12.19 -13.09
C VAL A 542 22.64 -12.73 -11.81
N ARG A 543 21.90 -13.51 -11.04
CA ARG A 543 22.36 -14.16 -9.81
C ARG A 543 23.40 -15.25 -10.14
N GLY A 544 24.30 -15.53 -9.20
CA GLY A 544 25.45 -16.41 -9.41
C GLY A 544 26.72 -15.65 -9.83
N TYR A 545 26.57 -14.38 -10.20
CA TYR A 545 27.69 -13.46 -10.47
C TYR A 545 27.74 -12.37 -9.40
N ALA A 546 28.93 -11.79 -9.15
CA ALA A 546 29.06 -10.66 -8.24
C ALA A 546 28.31 -9.44 -8.79
N TYR A 547 28.07 -8.47 -7.90
CA TYR A 547 27.39 -7.24 -8.29
C TYR A 547 28.22 -6.48 -9.34
N GLN A 548 27.62 -6.28 -10.52
CA GLN A 548 28.24 -5.62 -11.68
C GLN A 548 29.51 -6.31 -12.23
N GLU A 549 29.66 -7.61 -12.02
CA GLU A 549 30.78 -8.42 -12.54
C GLU A 549 30.69 -8.68 -14.06
N LEU A 550 29.51 -8.57 -14.66
CA LEU A 550 29.30 -8.78 -16.08
C LEU A 550 29.39 -7.45 -16.84
N GLY A 551 30.43 -7.30 -17.64
CA GLY A 551 30.76 -6.10 -18.37
C GLY A 551 31.95 -6.32 -19.31
N VAL A 552 32.67 -5.27 -19.64
CA VAL A 552 33.83 -5.28 -20.54
C VAL A 552 35.13 -5.30 -19.74
N PRO A 553 35.96 -6.34 -19.86
CA PRO A 553 37.26 -6.38 -19.17
C PRO A 553 38.22 -5.30 -19.73
N VAL A 554 38.84 -4.54 -18.82
CA VAL A 554 39.91 -3.57 -19.15
C VAL A 554 41.00 -3.70 -18.08
N GLY A 555 42.14 -4.26 -18.44
CA GLY A 555 43.20 -4.59 -17.47
C GLY A 555 42.67 -5.55 -16.39
N SER A 556 42.85 -5.16 -15.12
CA SER A 556 42.35 -5.88 -13.95
C SER A 556 40.88 -5.60 -13.59
N ALA A 557 40.26 -4.61 -14.26
CA ALA A 557 38.91 -4.14 -13.93
C ALA A 557 37.86 -4.61 -14.95
N ILE A 558 36.61 -4.61 -14.49
CA ILE A 558 35.43 -4.71 -15.36
C ILE A 558 34.84 -3.31 -15.52
N THR A 559 34.69 -2.86 -16.76
CA THR A 559 34.09 -1.57 -17.10
C THR A 559 32.69 -1.74 -17.70
N GLY A 560 31.92 -0.64 -17.79
CA GLY A 560 30.60 -0.68 -18.43
C GLY A 560 30.70 -0.92 -19.94
N GLY A 561 29.73 -1.65 -20.50
CA GLY A 561 29.54 -1.85 -21.94
C GLY A 561 28.50 -0.89 -22.52
N ARG A 562 28.52 -0.73 -23.85
CA ARG A 562 27.53 0.08 -24.60
C ARG A 562 26.18 -0.62 -24.73
N TYR A 563 26.14 -1.93 -24.65
CA TYR A 563 24.93 -2.73 -24.78
C TYR A 563 24.69 -3.56 -23.52
N LEU A 564 23.41 -3.70 -23.15
CA LEU A 564 22.95 -4.52 -22.03
C LEU A 564 21.78 -5.36 -22.48
N PHE A 565 21.78 -6.60 -22.06
CA PHE A 565 20.61 -7.48 -22.08
C PHE A 565 20.58 -8.32 -20.81
N THR A 566 19.45 -8.29 -20.07
CA THR A 566 19.19 -9.22 -18.98
C THR A 566 17.76 -9.74 -19.07
N ALA A 567 17.58 -10.99 -18.71
CA ALA A 567 16.28 -11.64 -18.57
C ALA A 567 16.29 -12.57 -17.36
N SER A 568 15.19 -12.59 -16.63
CA SER A 568 15.01 -13.42 -15.44
C SER A 568 13.61 -13.98 -15.42
N ALA A 569 13.49 -15.26 -15.10
CA ALA A 569 12.24 -15.92 -14.79
C ALA A 569 12.35 -16.56 -13.40
N GLU A 570 11.44 -16.22 -12.52
CA GLU A 570 11.41 -16.70 -11.15
C GLU A 570 10.01 -17.18 -10.81
N TYR A 571 9.92 -18.34 -10.14
CA TYR A 571 8.66 -18.85 -9.62
C TYR A 571 8.74 -18.92 -8.10
N ASP A 572 7.92 -18.11 -7.43
CA ASP A 572 7.75 -18.10 -5.98
C ASP A 572 6.59 -19.00 -5.59
N TRP A 573 6.83 -19.95 -4.72
CA TRP A 573 5.84 -20.84 -4.15
C TRP A 573 5.65 -20.57 -2.64
N TRP A 574 4.48 -20.05 -2.25
CA TRP A 574 4.11 -19.73 -0.88
C TRP A 574 3.44 -20.93 -0.21
N PHE A 575 4.22 -21.93 0.20
CA PHE A 575 3.72 -23.19 0.78
C PHE A 575 3.10 -23.01 2.16
N LYS A 576 3.52 -22.02 2.96
CA LYS A 576 2.99 -21.65 4.27
C LYS A 576 3.19 -20.16 4.51
N PRO A 577 2.30 -19.29 4.02
CA PRO A 577 2.46 -17.85 4.25
C PRO A 577 2.66 -17.53 5.74
N PRO A 578 3.64 -16.67 6.10
CA PRO A 578 4.40 -15.77 5.25
C PRO A 578 5.67 -16.37 4.61
N TYR A 579 5.90 -17.68 4.65
CA TYR A 579 7.10 -18.35 4.13
C TYR A 579 6.86 -18.95 2.75
N GLY A 580 7.88 -18.86 1.89
CA GLY A 580 7.88 -19.39 0.53
C GLY A 580 9.26 -19.86 0.09
N ALA A 581 9.28 -20.53 -1.04
CA ALA A 581 10.48 -20.94 -1.76
C ALA A 581 10.43 -20.41 -3.18
N ALA A 582 11.59 -20.21 -3.80
CA ALA A 582 11.73 -19.75 -5.16
C ALA A 582 12.65 -20.66 -5.96
N ILE A 583 12.37 -20.77 -7.25
CA ILE A 583 13.32 -21.27 -8.26
C ILE A 583 13.47 -20.19 -9.32
N PHE A 584 14.67 -20.03 -9.85
CA PHE A 584 14.90 -18.98 -10.84
C PHE A 584 15.96 -19.36 -11.87
N TYR A 585 15.85 -18.71 -13.02
CA TYR A 585 16.78 -18.77 -14.13
C TYR A 585 17.00 -17.35 -14.65
N ASP A 586 18.26 -16.91 -14.62
CA ASP A 586 18.68 -15.59 -15.03
C ASP A 586 19.67 -15.72 -16.19
N ALA A 587 19.60 -14.82 -17.16
CA ALA A 587 20.52 -14.74 -18.26
C ALA A 587 20.80 -13.28 -18.61
N GLY A 588 22.05 -12.93 -18.88
CA GLY A 588 22.36 -11.57 -19.28
C GLY A 588 23.84 -11.28 -19.39
N ASN A 589 24.18 -10.16 -20.00
CA ASN A 589 25.54 -9.63 -20.11
C ASN A 589 25.51 -8.15 -20.52
N ALA A 590 26.67 -7.49 -20.40
CA ALA A 590 26.91 -6.20 -21.03
C ALA A 590 28.21 -6.27 -21.87
N ALA A 591 28.20 -5.62 -23.03
CA ALA A 591 29.29 -5.67 -23.98
C ALA A 591 29.40 -4.35 -24.78
N ASP A 592 30.54 -4.14 -25.46
CA ASP A 592 30.74 -2.96 -26.31
C ASP A 592 30.15 -3.11 -27.71
N ASN A 593 30.03 -4.35 -28.21
CA ASN A 593 29.40 -4.66 -29.48
C ASN A 593 28.21 -5.59 -29.28
N PHE A 594 27.23 -5.48 -30.14
CA PHE A 594 26.03 -6.33 -30.05
C PHE A 594 26.37 -7.80 -30.33
N SER A 595 27.36 -8.08 -31.18
CA SER A 595 27.88 -9.42 -31.45
C SER A 595 28.49 -10.12 -30.23
N ASP A 596 29.03 -9.31 -29.30
CA ASP A 596 29.72 -9.80 -28.09
C ASP A 596 28.77 -9.93 -26.89
N LEU A 597 27.52 -9.51 -27.07
CA LEU A 597 26.49 -9.58 -26.06
C LEU A 597 25.96 -11.01 -25.89
N LYS A 598 26.86 -11.93 -25.50
CA LYS A 598 26.53 -13.35 -25.23
C LYS A 598 26.02 -13.48 -23.81
N PRO A 599 24.75 -13.87 -23.59
CA PRO A 599 24.18 -13.98 -22.26
C PRO A 599 24.94 -14.99 -21.39
N LYS A 600 25.29 -14.60 -20.18
CA LYS A 600 25.81 -15.46 -19.12
C LYS A 600 24.64 -15.93 -18.29
N VAL A 601 24.65 -17.22 -17.93
CA VAL A 601 23.53 -17.88 -17.25
C VAL A 601 23.82 -18.05 -15.78
N GLY A 602 22.81 -17.76 -14.96
CA GLY A 602 22.76 -18.07 -13.53
C GLY A 602 21.42 -18.71 -13.18
N TYR A 603 21.43 -19.72 -12.33
CA TYR A 603 20.21 -20.37 -11.87
C TYR A 603 20.36 -20.81 -10.42
N GLY A 604 19.23 -20.99 -9.75
CA GLY A 604 19.27 -21.32 -8.33
C GLY A 604 17.92 -21.48 -7.69
N ILE A 605 17.99 -21.59 -6.38
CA ILE A 605 16.83 -21.69 -5.49
C ILE A 605 16.92 -20.65 -4.39
N GLY A 606 15.78 -20.26 -3.82
CA GLY A 606 15.73 -19.26 -2.77
C GLY A 606 14.66 -19.51 -1.74
N ALA A 607 14.86 -18.92 -0.56
CA ALA A 607 13.86 -18.78 0.48
C ALA A 607 13.22 -17.39 0.40
N ARG A 608 11.92 -17.33 0.66
CA ARG A 608 11.13 -16.10 0.65
C ARG A 608 10.42 -15.94 1.99
N TRP A 609 10.46 -14.74 2.54
CA TRP A 609 9.74 -14.41 3.76
C TRP A 609 9.11 -13.02 3.68
N ARG A 610 7.77 -12.96 3.83
CA ARG A 610 7.02 -11.70 3.98
C ARG A 610 7.12 -11.25 5.44
N SER A 611 8.22 -10.58 5.77
CA SER A 611 8.46 -10.11 7.12
C SER A 611 7.69 -8.81 7.41
N PRO A 612 7.45 -8.46 8.70
CA PRO A 612 6.82 -7.19 9.08
C PRO A 612 7.58 -5.95 8.62
N VAL A 613 8.89 -6.09 8.36
CA VAL A 613 9.79 -5.00 7.91
C VAL A 613 10.01 -4.99 6.40
N GLY A 614 9.33 -5.86 5.65
CA GLY A 614 9.42 -5.99 4.20
C GLY A 614 9.77 -7.40 3.74
N PRO A 615 9.67 -7.68 2.44
CA PRO A 615 10.02 -8.99 1.88
C PRO A 615 11.53 -9.25 2.01
N LEU A 616 11.85 -10.45 2.47
CA LEU A 616 13.20 -10.99 2.56
C LEU A 616 13.38 -12.10 1.54
N ALA A 617 14.49 -12.07 0.82
CA ALA A 617 14.89 -13.13 -0.08
C ALA A 617 16.35 -13.56 0.21
N VAL A 618 16.56 -14.87 0.25
CA VAL A 618 17.88 -15.50 0.37
C VAL A 618 18.00 -16.52 -0.74
N ASP A 619 18.90 -16.27 -1.68
CA ASP A 619 19.07 -17.09 -2.88
C ASP A 619 20.45 -17.75 -2.91
N VAL A 620 20.48 -19.03 -3.26
CA VAL A 620 21.71 -19.77 -3.61
C VAL A 620 21.71 -19.93 -5.12
N ALA A 621 22.67 -19.29 -5.78
CA ALA A 621 22.75 -19.23 -7.23
C ALA A 621 24.09 -19.75 -7.76
N TYR A 622 24.03 -20.54 -8.85
CA TYR A 622 25.19 -21.01 -9.56
C TYR A 622 25.42 -20.20 -10.84
N GLY A 623 26.58 -19.55 -10.94
CA GLY A 623 27.01 -18.82 -12.14
C GLY A 623 27.73 -19.75 -13.10
N GLN A 624 27.09 -20.09 -14.21
CA GLN A 624 27.58 -21.11 -15.14
C GLN A 624 28.96 -20.77 -15.74
N ALA A 625 29.20 -19.52 -16.13
CA ALA A 625 30.45 -19.12 -16.77
C ALA A 625 31.62 -19.03 -15.77
N VAL A 626 31.36 -18.65 -14.54
CA VAL A 626 32.38 -18.56 -13.47
C VAL A 626 32.52 -19.85 -12.67
N LYS A 627 31.60 -20.81 -12.87
CA LYS A 627 31.55 -22.12 -12.17
C LYS A 627 31.56 -21.96 -10.64
N LYS A 628 30.91 -20.94 -10.11
CA LYS A 628 30.86 -20.62 -8.68
C LYS A 628 29.44 -20.57 -8.17
N VAL A 629 29.25 -20.98 -6.92
CA VAL A 629 28.01 -20.80 -6.18
C VAL A 629 28.13 -19.52 -5.37
N ARG A 630 27.08 -18.69 -5.38
CA ARG A 630 27.00 -17.46 -4.60
C ARG A 630 25.70 -17.40 -3.80
N LEU A 631 25.81 -16.84 -2.62
CA LEU A 631 24.68 -16.49 -1.79
C LEU A 631 24.29 -15.03 -2.05
N HIS A 632 23.02 -14.79 -2.34
CA HIS A 632 22.44 -13.45 -2.49
C HIS A 632 21.42 -13.23 -1.38
N PHE A 633 21.50 -12.09 -0.75
CA PHE A 633 20.56 -11.64 0.28
C PHE A 633 19.96 -10.30 -0.12
N SER A 634 18.64 -10.22 -0.17
CA SER A 634 17.95 -8.96 -0.41
C SER A 634 16.85 -8.71 0.62
N LEU A 635 16.74 -7.46 1.04
CA LEU A 635 15.69 -6.96 1.92
C LEU A 635 15.03 -5.77 1.24
N GLY A 636 13.71 -5.79 1.11
CA GLY A 636 12.93 -4.70 0.54
C GLY A 636 12.40 -4.99 -0.86
N PHE A 637 11.78 -3.95 -1.46
CA PHE A 637 11.16 -4.04 -2.77
C PHE A 637 12.15 -3.64 -3.85
N THR A 638 12.13 -4.38 -4.95
CA THR A 638 12.89 -4.09 -6.16
C THR A 638 11.92 -3.69 -7.26
N PHE A 639 11.79 -2.38 -7.51
CA PHE A 639 11.02 -1.84 -8.62
C PHE A 639 11.90 -0.97 -9.52
#